data_8053c96fb30705a233ca78f40bfb6242
#
_entry.id   8053c96fb30705a233ca78f40bfb6242
#
_cell.length_a   1.000
_cell.length_b   1.000
_cell.length_c   1.000
_cell.angle_alpha   90.00
_cell.angle_beta   90.00
_cell.angle_gamma   90.00
#
_symmetry.space_group_name_H-M   'P 1'
#
loop_
_entity.id
_entity.type
_entity.pdbx_description
1 polymer ?
#
loop_
_entity_poly.entity_id
_entity_poly.type
_entity_poly.pdbx_seq_one_letter_code
_entity_poly.pdbx_strand_id
1 'polypeptide(L)'
;MRELYLTVGAPAIGKTSWIKESGLENYTVSSDEIRHIISNYQSVIGQKSSGVEYLKDYQIDYQSEHQVWNFLYSAVENRMKHGQTTFVDATHLFKGAFTKYNQLRIKYHYKVYLIDFMAEYVNDLDKLSKVLNERDSQRERHVGSNTIEKYINRYMNYRGHFPDWAKVIKPSDMNINLSFIYGFKYTDMSKFDTVKVIGDVHGDYGALQKVFENHHRGVAYVFVGDYLDRGSKNPETLKFLSELKGNNIFFLRGNHEWKVEEFLNTGKLHGNFRHTYPQLCKQFGEKDTKRMLNDIQKQLVDYLWFEDANNGKYLVTHAGLEPMVAEAIQAPLLNESDFVMGVPGEDENPYTRDIDKQLEGEDVTQLHGHRNNFDHFDDCYNAYNLTKDGHFRWADIDMKTGEITPHDIESIDGEKLQERLDDDPDVKNVELDDGIIANNFTREAFENNRWTPTTTNARGLFTRDNEVIGRGFKKFFEIGQTPTATLSSLGYPVKAYVKHNGFLAIVFYDRPNHQIRAYSKGGGKDYSQLANQMLLKLVGIDKTARFYEEPSNWNKSILFEIVEPKKDPHIVKYDEPHVYPLAVINNDMNGQLDLATAEKYWDINRWLAFTANNEDGLRTKIEQWEQDNPTLEGLVLYGQNKMLKYKTKFYHKAKELRGALGNKHKKRHWYYGAEQWYDYCEKRGIREFTPDLAVGLHMMDMIVADDKESKKDK
;
A
#
# COMPACT_ATOMS: atom_id res chain seq x y z
N MET A 1 12.21 -13.60 4.52
CA MET A 1 12.63 -14.03 5.89
C MET A 1 13.89 -13.31 6.32
N ARG A 2 14.01 -13.02 7.59
CA ARG A 2 15.20 -12.32 8.13
C ARG A 2 16.36 -13.30 8.35
N GLU A 3 16.94 -13.76 7.26
CA GLU A 3 18.10 -14.67 7.25
C GLU A 3 19.26 -14.07 6.46
N LEU A 4 20.45 -14.16 7.04
CA LEU A 4 21.71 -13.69 6.44
C LEU A 4 22.68 -14.86 6.31
N TYR A 5 23.15 -15.13 5.11
CA TYR A 5 24.06 -16.20 4.78
C TYR A 5 25.42 -15.62 4.40
N LEU A 6 26.46 -15.94 5.14
CA LEU A 6 27.83 -15.50 4.91
C LEU A 6 28.67 -16.67 4.39
N THR A 7 29.21 -16.58 3.18
CA THR A 7 30.15 -17.58 2.69
C THR A 7 31.47 -17.48 3.44
N VAL A 8 32.06 -18.62 3.79
CA VAL A 8 33.38 -18.68 4.43
C VAL A 8 34.27 -19.60 3.62
N GLY A 9 35.45 -19.10 3.21
CA GLY A 9 36.41 -19.94 2.50
C GLY A 9 37.42 -19.16 1.65
N ALA A 10 38.52 -19.85 1.30
CA ALA A 10 39.58 -19.30 0.48
C ALA A 10 39.09 -18.88 -0.92
N PRO A 11 39.81 -17.99 -1.63
CA PRO A 11 39.64 -17.81 -3.07
C PRO A 11 39.74 -19.16 -3.81
N ALA A 12 39.06 -19.31 -4.92
CA ALA A 12 38.99 -20.52 -5.74
C ALA A 12 38.31 -21.76 -5.11
N ILE A 13 37.75 -21.70 -3.87
CA ILE A 13 37.06 -22.84 -3.26
C ILE A 13 35.70 -23.17 -3.91
N GLY A 14 35.15 -22.26 -4.73
CA GLY A 14 33.89 -22.49 -5.44
C GLY A 14 32.69 -21.74 -4.90
N LYS A 15 32.84 -20.74 -4.01
CA LYS A 15 31.74 -19.94 -3.44
C LYS A 15 30.84 -19.29 -4.51
N THR A 16 31.43 -18.51 -5.39
CA THR A 16 30.70 -17.80 -6.46
C THR A 16 30.09 -18.77 -7.48
N SER A 17 30.74 -19.89 -7.80
CA SER A 17 30.17 -20.92 -8.67
C SER A 17 28.94 -21.55 -8.04
N TRP A 18 29.02 -21.91 -6.76
CA TRP A 18 27.88 -22.45 -6.01
C TRP A 18 26.69 -21.48 -5.96
N ILE A 19 26.95 -20.17 -5.75
CA ILE A 19 25.90 -19.14 -5.76
C ILE A 19 25.20 -19.10 -7.13
N LYS A 20 25.98 -19.13 -8.23
CA LYS A 20 25.46 -19.13 -9.61
C LYS A 20 24.65 -20.38 -9.93
N GLU A 21 25.22 -21.55 -9.63
CA GLU A 21 24.58 -22.86 -9.85
C GLU A 21 23.27 -22.99 -9.04
N SER A 22 23.20 -22.29 -7.90
CA SER A 22 22.01 -22.25 -7.04
C SER A 22 21.00 -21.14 -7.43
N GLY A 23 21.27 -20.31 -8.45
CA GLY A 23 20.38 -19.22 -8.87
C GLY A 23 20.25 -18.08 -7.83
N LEU A 24 21.25 -17.92 -6.94
CA LEU A 24 21.21 -16.98 -5.81
C LEU A 24 21.88 -15.62 -6.12
N GLU A 25 22.24 -15.34 -7.35
CA GLU A 25 22.98 -14.13 -7.73
C GLU A 25 22.25 -12.86 -7.34
N ASN A 26 20.95 -12.79 -7.62
CA ASN A 26 20.11 -11.62 -7.30
C ASN A 26 19.94 -11.37 -5.79
N TYR A 27 20.16 -12.39 -4.97
CA TYR A 27 20.07 -12.31 -3.50
C TYR A 27 21.43 -12.08 -2.85
N THR A 28 22.49 -12.01 -3.65
CA THR A 28 23.88 -11.95 -3.18
C THR A 28 24.45 -10.53 -3.27
N VAL A 29 25.18 -10.15 -2.24
CA VAL A 29 26.08 -8.99 -2.23
C VAL A 29 27.50 -9.51 -2.30
N SER A 30 28.20 -9.27 -3.41
CA SER A 30 29.55 -9.78 -3.65
C SER A 30 30.61 -8.72 -3.41
N SER A 31 31.61 -9.06 -2.60
CA SER A 31 32.79 -8.19 -2.39
C SER A 31 33.60 -7.97 -3.67
N ASP A 32 33.64 -8.96 -4.57
CA ASP A 32 34.38 -8.85 -5.82
C ASP A 32 33.63 -7.94 -6.82
N GLU A 33 32.30 -8.04 -6.92
CA GLU A 33 31.51 -7.13 -7.75
C GLU A 33 31.62 -5.67 -7.28
N ILE A 34 31.59 -5.44 -5.97
CA ILE A 34 31.80 -4.11 -5.42
C ILE A 34 33.17 -3.56 -5.74
N ARG A 35 34.22 -4.39 -5.70
CA ARG A 35 35.55 -3.98 -6.16
C ARG A 35 35.55 -3.55 -7.62
N HIS A 36 34.83 -4.25 -8.48
CA HIS A 36 34.69 -3.85 -9.89
C HIS A 36 33.97 -2.51 -10.06
N ILE A 37 33.03 -2.18 -9.21
CA ILE A 37 32.31 -0.88 -9.24
C ILE A 37 33.20 0.27 -8.75
N ILE A 38 33.99 0.04 -7.71
CA ILE A 38 34.80 1.09 -7.04
C ILE A 38 36.17 1.30 -7.69
N SER A 39 36.79 0.23 -8.13
CA SER A 39 38.18 0.26 -8.70
C SER A 39 38.15 0.49 -10.20
N ASN A 40 38.94 1.46 -10.66
CA ASN A 40 39.21 1.61 -12.09
C ASN A 40 40.03 0.42 -12.57
N TYR A 41 39.60 -0.24 -13.65
CA TYR A 41 40.39 -1.24 -14.33
C TYR A 41 41.67 -0.61 -14.88
N GLN A 42 42.82 -0.98 -14.32
CA GLN A 42 44.11 -0.73 -14.98
C GLN A 42 44.38 -1.86 -15.94
N SER A 43 44.20 -1.61 -17.23
CA SER A 43 44.68 -2.52 -18.26
C SER A 43 46.19 -2.40 -18.31
N VAL A 44 46.91 -3.47 -17.97
CA VAL A 44 48.37 -3.55 -18.19
C VAL A 44 48.59 -3.90 -19.66
N ILE A 45 49.22 -3.00 -20.39
CA ILE A 45 49.65 -3.23 -21.77
C ILE A 45 50.99 -3.96 -21.72
N GLY A 46 50.96 -5.25 -22.01
CA GLY A 46 52.20 -6.05 -22.20
C GLY A 46 52.62 -6.05 -23.65
N GLN A 47 53.85 -5.71 -23.95
CA GLN A 47 54.46 -5.91 -25.27
C GLN A 47 55.04 -7.33 -25.37
N LYS A 48 54.42 -8.17 -26.19
CA LYS A 48 55.10 -9.39 -26.69
C LYS A 48 55.78 -9.09 -28.02
N SER A 49 56.84 -9.82 -28.32
CA SER A 49 57.66 -9.70 -29.54
C SER A 49 56.91 -9.85 -30.88
N SER A 50 55.64 -10.10 -30.87
CA SER A 50 54.76 -10.31 -32.04
C SER A 50 53.60 -9.32 -32.16
N GLY A 51 53.53 -8.26 -31.34
CA GLY A 51 52.45 -7.27 -31.39
C GLY A 51 51.94 -6.88 -30.00
N VAL A 52 51.01 -5.89 -29.96
CA VAL A 52 50.36 -5.44 -28.73
C VAL A 52 49.21 -6.39 -28.40
N GLU A 53 49.40 -7.23 -27.40
CA GLU A 53 48.32 -8.04 -26.83
C GLU A 53 47.78 -7.33 -25.56
N TYR A 54 46.48 -7.03 -25.52
CA TYR A 54 45.83 -6.54 -24.31
C TYR A 54 45.73 -7.70 -23.32
N LEU A 55 46.65 -7.75 -22.35
CA LEU A 55 46.50 -8.62 -21.19
C LEU A 55 45.43 -8.03 -20.31
N LYS A 56 44.29 -8.67 -20.24
CA LYS A 56 43.23 -8.39 -19.23
C LYS A 56 43.71 -8.89 -17.86
N ASP A 57 44.70 -8.21 -17.28
CA ASP A 57 45.14 -8.52 -15.93
C ASP A 57 44.47 -7.53 -14.99
N TYR A 58 43.45 -8.01 -14.26
CA TYR A 58 42.71 -7.21 -13.29
C TYR A 58 43.49 -7.18 -11.98
N GLN A 59 44.22 -6.12 -11.73
CA GLN A 59 44.87 -5.91 -10.43
C GLN A 59 43.84 -5.32 -9.47
N ILE A 60 43.72 -5.92 -8.26
CA ILE A 60 42.93 -5.34 -7.18
C ILE A 60 43.68 -4.15 -6.64
N ASP A 61 43.01 -2.99 -6.60
CA ASP A 61 43.46 -1.85 -5.82
C ASP A 61 43.12 -2.07 -4.34
N TYR A 62 44.11 -2.54 -3.57
CA TYR A 62 43.96 -2.70 -2.11
C TYR A 62 43.82 -1.38 -1.33
N GLN A 63 44.10 -0.23 -1.96
CA GLN A 63 43.91 1.09 -1.30
C GLN A 63 42.43 1.40 -1.10
N SER A 64 41.56 0.86 -1.94
CA SER A 64 40.11 1.03 -1.85
C SER A 64 39.40 -0.03 -0.98
N GLU A 65 40.13 -0.99 -0.39
CA GLU A 65 39.53 -2.12 0.33
C GLU A 65 38.61 -1.69 1.48
N HIS A 66 38.93 -0.63 2.20
CA HIS A 66 38.08 -0.06 3.25
C HIS A 66 36.74 0.47 2.66
N GLN A 67 36.76 1.09 1.48
CA GLN A 67 35.57 1.57 0.80
C GLN A 67 34.70 0.39 0.32
N VAL A 68 35.32 -0.68 -0.20
CA VAL A 68 34.62 -1.92 -0.61
C VAL A 68 33.82 -2.49 0.56
N TRP A 69 34.45 -2.64 1.73
CA TRP A 69 33.75 -3.17 2.91
C TRP A 69 32.69 -2.24 3.44
N ASN A 70 32.89 -0.93 3.44
CA ASN A 70 31.86 0.04 3.83
C ASN A 70 30.64 -0.04 2.90
N PHE A 71 30.87 -0.14 1.59
CA PHE A 71 29.79 -0.25 0.62
C PHE A 71 29.04 -1.59 0.77
N LEU A 72 29.77 -2.69 0.96
CA LEU A 72 29.21 -4.01 1.21
C LEU A 72 28.30 -4.01 2.45
N TYR A 73 28.81 -3.49 3.58
CA TYR A 73 28.00 -3.40 4.80
C TYR A 73 26.79 -2.51 4.65
N SER A 74 26.89 -1.40 3.91
CA SER A 74 25.76 -0.51 3.65
C SER A 74 24.70 -1.20 2.78
N ALA A 75 25.11 -1.95 1.76
CA ALA A 75 24.20 -2.71 0.90
C ALA A 75 23.51 -3.82 1.70
N VAL A 76 24.25 -4.57 2.52
CA VAL A 76 23.70 -5.61 3.41
C VAL A 76 22.76 -4.99 4.43
N GLU A 77 23.13 -3.88 5.09
CA GLU A 77 22.27 -3.19 6.05
C GLU A 77 20.98 -2.71 5.42
N ASN A 78 21.03 -2.17 4.20
CA ASN A 78 19.84 -1.74 3.47
C ASN A 78 18.89 -2.91 3.18
N ARG A 79 19.40 -4.07 2.74
CA ARG A 79 18.60 -5.28 2.54
C ARG A 79 18.00 -5.79 3.85
N MET A 80 18.79 -5.80 4.94
CA MET A 80 18.32 -6.24 6.25
C MET A 80 17.25 -5.31 6.82
N LYS A 81 17.34 -4.00 6.56
CA LYS A 81 16.30 -3.03 6.94
C LYS A 81 14.94 -3.36 6.30
N HIS A 82 14.94 -3.93 5.10
CA HIS A 82 13.73 -4.33 4.37
C HIS A 82 13.34 -5.81 4.56
N GLY A 83 13.92 -6.50 5.55
CA GLY A 83 13.58 -7.89 5.85
C GLY A 83 14.00 -8.93 4.80
N GLN A 84 14.90 -8.56 3.87
CA GLN A 84 15.29 -9.42 2.74
C GLN A 84 16.30 -10.50 3.15
N THR A 85 16.05 -11.74 2.72
CA THR A 85 17.09 -12.80 2.74
C THR A 85 18.28 -12.34 1.92
N THR A 86 19.48 -12.43 2.49
CA THR A 86 20.70 -11.93 1.85
C THR A 86 21.84 -12.90 1.96
N PHE A 87 22.53 -13.13 0.85
CA PHE A 87 23.79 -13.85 0.80
C PHE A 87 24.94 -12.84 0.66
N VAL A 88 26.08 -13.13 1.28
CA VAL A 88 27.28 -12.32 1.16
C VAL A 88 28.42 -13.17 0.66
N ASP A 89 28.86 -12.91 -0.58
CA ASP A 89 30.01 -13.59 -1.19
C ASP A 89 31.30 -12.84 -0.86
N ALA A 90 31.97 -13.33 0.16
CA ALA A 90 33.30 -12.88 0.56
C ALA A 90 34.06 -14.01 1.24
N THR A 91 35.38 -13.84 1.49
CA THR A 91 36.18 -14.86 2.15
C THR A 91 35.90 -15.02 3.63
N HIS A 92 35.55 -13.93 4.31
CA HIS A 92 35.29 -13.82 5.78
C HIS A 92 36.39 -14.44 6.68
N LEU A 93 37.64 -14.53 6.18
CA LEU A 93 38.77 -15.12 6.89
C LEU A 93 39.75 -14.05 7.41
N PHE A 94 39.25 -13.11 8.21
CA PHE A 94 40.05 -12.08 8.87
C PHE A 94 39.52 -11.75 10.26
N LYS A 95 40.40 -11.20 11.12
CA LYS A 95 40.00 -10.82 12.50
C LYS A 95 38.89 -9.77 12.46
N GLY A 96 37.78 -10.05 13.16
CA GLY A 96 36.65 -9.13 13.22
C GLY A 96 35.69 -9.21 12.04
N ALA A 97 35.84 -10.18 11.10
CA ALA A 97 34.98 -10.34 9.94
C ALA A 97 33.47 -10.34 10.26
N PHE A 98 33.10 -10.83 11.43
CA PHE A 98 31.69 -10.99 11.82
C PHE A 98 31.15 -9.88 12.74
N THR A 99 32.01 -8.92 13.17
CA THR A 99 31.61 -7.91 14.17
C THR A 99 30.47 -7.03 13.69
N LYS A 100 30.54 -6.53 12.45
CA LYS A 100 29.49 -5.68 11.89
C LYS A 100 28.17 -6.44 11.70
N TYR A 101 28.24 -7.68 11.23
CA TYR A 101 27.05 -8.53 11.06
C TYR A 101 26.38 -8.86 12.39
N ASN A 102 27.16 -9.01 13.49
CA ASN A 102 26.57 -9.18 14.82
C ASN A 102 25.77 -7.95 15.25
N GLN A 103 26.26 -6.74 14.99
CA GLN A 103 25.53 -5.51 15.27
C GLN A 103 24.24 -5.44 14.45
N LEU A 104 24.31 -5.74 13.16
CA LEU A 104 23.18 -5.70 12.24
C LEU A 104 22.14 -6.76 12.59
N ARG A 105 22.55 -8.01 12.89
CA ARG A 105 21.59 -9.05 13.25
C ARG A 105 20.82 -8.75 14.53
N ILE A 106 21.44 -8.10 15.51
CA ILE A 106 20.77 -7.68 16.75
C ILE A 106 19.78 -6.56 16.44
N LYS A 107 20.21 -5.58 15.64
CA LYS A 107 19.40 -4.41 15.27
C LYS A 107 18.16 -4.79 14.48
N TYR A 108 18.28 -5.73 13.53
CA TYR A 108 17.22 -6.10 12.58
C TYR A 108 16.64 -7.50 12.82
N HIS A 109 16.99 -8.16 13.93
CA HIS A 109 16.49 -9.47 14.35
C HIS A 109 16.73 -10.61 13.33
N TYR A 110 17.92 -10.65 12.72
CA TYR A 110 18.29 -11.66 11.74
C TYR A 110 18.88 -12.92 12.36
N LYS A 111 18.55 -14.10 11.76
CA LYS A 111 19.29 -15.32 11.93
C LYS A 111 20.47 -15.31 10.97
N VAL A 112 21.65 -15.73 11.43
CA VAL A 112 22.87 -15.74 10.60
C VAL A 112 23.39 -17.15 10.45
N TYR A 113 23.73 -17.47 9.22
CA TYR A 113 24.34 -18.74 8.83
C TYR A 113 25.72 -18.49 8.22
N LEU A 114 26.70 -19.31 8.60
CA LEU A 114 28.01 -19.34 7.98
C LEU A 114 28.08 -20.57 7.08
N ILE A 115 28.20 -20.39 5.77
CA ILE A 115 28.38 -21.47 4.80
C ILE A 115 29.88 -21.75 4.68
N ASP A 116 30.36 -22.81 5.35
CA ASP A 116 31.76 -23.15 5.39
C ASP A 116 32.13 -24.08 4.23
N PHE A 117 32.72 -23.51 3.17
CA PHE A 117 33.17 -24.23 1.96
C PHE A 117 34.44 -25.05 2.17
N MET A 118 35.15 -24.83 3.27
CA MET A 118 36.39 -25.56 3.56
C MET A 118 36.21 -26.71 4.54
N ALA A 119 35.02 -26.84 5.15
CA ALA A 119 34.74 -27.82 6.20
C ALA A 119 35.02 -29.28 5.79
N GLU A 120 34.80 -29.61 4.53
CA GLU A 120 34.99 -30.98 4.01
C GLU A 120 36.46 -31.35 3.85
N TYR A 121 37.38 -30.37 3.77
CA TYR A 121 38.78 -30.55 3.52
C TYR A 121 39.65 -30.46 4.78
N VAL A 122 39.06 -30.27 5.93
CA VAL A 122 39.79 -30.01 7.19
C VAL A 122 40.79 -31.11 7.56
N ASN A 123 40.46 -32.34 7.23
CA ASN A 123 41.30 -33.51 7.54
C ASN A 123 42.33 -33.86 6.43
N ASP A 124 42.34 -33.11 5.31
CA ASP A 124 43.23 -33.33 4.19
C ASP A 124 43.61 -31.98 3.55
N LEU A 125 44.52 -31.26 4.16
CA LEU A 125 45.00 -29.95 3.72
C LEU A 125 45.80 -30.00 2.42
N ASP A 126 46.48 -31.11 2.15
CA ASP A 126 47.22 -31.30 0.90
C ASP A 126 46.23 -31.41 -0.27
N LYS A 127 45.16 -32.16 -0.10
CA LYS A 127 44.08 -32.21 -1.07
C LYS A 127 43.45 -30.85 -1.27
N LEU A 128 43.18 -30.10 -0.19
CA LEU A 128 42.66 -28.74 -0.26
C LEU A 128 43.56 -27.83 -1.07
N SER A 129 44.85 -27.79 -0.73
CA SER A 129 45.87 -26.99 -1.44
C SER A 129 45.91 -27.31 -2.93
N LYS A 130 45.88 -28.60 -3.28
CA LYS A 130 45.89 -29.08 -4.67
C LYS A 130 44.65 -28.60 -5.42
N VAL A 131 43.48 -28.83 -4.88
CA VAL A 131 42.18 -28.41 -5.48
C VAL A 131 42.14 -26.90 -5.69
N LEU A 132 42.56 -26.10 -4.70
CA LEU A 132 42.56 -24.65 -4.83
C LEU A 132 43.50 -24.14 -5.89
N ASN A 133 44.74 -24.70 -5.99
CA ASN A 133 45.72 -24.32 -6.99
C ASN A 133 45.28 -24.72 -8.40
N GLU A 134 44.70 -25.93 -8.58
CA GLU A 134 44.15 -26.37 -9.86
C GLU A 134 43.02 -25.45 -10.33
N ARG A 135 42.06 -25.12 -9.44
CA ARG A 135 40.96 -24.22 -9.76
C ARG A 135 41.43 -22.79 -10.01
N ASP A 136 42.42 -22.29 -9.25
CA ASP A 136 42.97 -20.96 -9.46
C ASP A 136 43.66 -20.85 -10.83
N SER A 137 44.33 -21.89 -11.29
CA SER A 137 44.98 -21.93 -12.62
C SER A 137 43.99 -21.85 -13.80
N GLN A 138 42.72 -22.13 -13.56
CA GLN A 138 41.65 -22.07 -14.58
C GLN A 138 40.83 -20.75 -14.54
N ARG A 139 41.08 -19.89 -13.55
CA ARG A 139 40.40 -18.61 -13.43
C ARG A 139 41.04 -17.54 -14.30
N GLU A 140 40.24 -16.63 -14.86
CA GLU A 140 40.77 -15.42 -15.52
C GLU A 140 41.64 -14.58 -14.57
N ARG A 141 41.31 -14.64 -13.27
CA ARG A 141 42.01 -13.92 -12.22
C ARG A 141 42.67 -14.88 -11.23
N HIS A 142 43.98 -15.00 -11.34
CA HIS A 142 44.79 -15.81 -10.46
C HIS A 142 45.14 -15.07 -9.17
N VAL A 143 45.07 -15.75 -8.03
CA VAL A 143 45.58 -15.23 -6.75
C VAL A 143 46.95 -15.77 -6.38
N GLY A 144 47.33 -16.90 -6.95
CA GLY A 144 48.63 -17.55 -6.77
C GLY A 144 48.78 -18.38 -5.49
N SER A 145 49.64 -19.40 -5.55
CA SER A 145 49.82 -20.41 -4.50
C SER A 145 50.14 -19.82 -3.13
N ASN A 146 51.02 -18.82 -3.07
CA ASN A 146 51.37 -18.16 -1.79
C ASN A 146 50.16 -17.50 -1.10
N THR A 147 49.23 -16.96 -1.89
CA THR A 147 47.99 -16.37 -1.36
C THR A 147 47.04 -17.47 -0.89
N ILE A 148 46.91 -18.54 -1.65
CA ILE A 148 46.10 -19.71 -1.28
C ILE A 148 46.57 -20.28 0.06
N GLU A 149 47.86 -20.52 0.25
CA GLU A 149 48.41 -21.01 1.51
C GLU A 149 48.11 -20.07 2.68
N LYS A 150 48.22 -18.75 2.50
CA LYS A 150 47.85 -17.77 3.52
C LYS A 150 46.39 -17.90 3.93
N TYR A 151 45.47 -18.15 2.98
CA TYR A 151 44.06 -18.33 3.30
C TYR A 151 43.77 -19.67 3.97
N ILE A 152 44.45 -20.76 3.58
CA ILE A 152 44.37 -22.04 4.28
C ILE A 152 44.79 -21.89 5.77
N ASN A 153 45.96 -21.26 5.98
CA ASN A 153 46.46 -21.01 7.34
C ASN A 153 45.50 -20.09 8.16
N ARG A 154 44.93 -19.06 7.53
CA ARG A 154 43.93 -18.22 8.17
C ARG A 154 42.72 -19.04 8.56
N TYR A 155 42.17 -19.84 7.68
CA TYR A 155 41.04 -20.69 7.96
C TYR A 155 41.33 -21.64 9.16
N MET A 156 42.45 -22.30 9.17
CA MET A 156 42.82 -23.21 10.29
C MET A 156 42.90 -22.48 11.63
N ASN A 157 43.37 -21.22 11.62
CA ASN A 157 43.41 -20.38 12.81
C ASN A 157 42.03 -19.86 13.26
N TYR A 158 41.10 -19.60 12.33
CA TYR A 158 39.84 -18.98 12.65
C TYR A 158 38.64 -19.94 12.79
N ARG A 159 38.69 -21.13 12.21
CA ARG A 159 37.54 -22.08 12.23
C ARG A 159 37.09 -22.46 13.63
N GLY A 160 37.96 -22.51 14.62
CA GLY A 160 37.64 -22.76 16.03
C GLY A 160 37.06 -21.55 16.76
N HIS A 161 36.93 -20.39 16.10
CA HIS A 161 36.48 -19.12 16.66
C HIS A 161 35.31 -18.53 15.87
N PHE A 162 34.56 -19.38 15.16
CA PHE A 162 33.31 -18.92 14.58
C PHE A 162 32.34 -18.52 15.69
N PRO A 163 31.55 -17.45 15.48
CA PRO A 163 30.70 -16.92 16.56
C PRO A 163 29.56 -17.88 16.92
N ASP A 164 29.34 -18.12 18.20
CA ASP A 164 28.27 -19.00 18.73
C ASP A 164 26.85 -18.54 18.36
N TRP A 165 26.69 -17.26 18.01
CA TRP A 165 25.41 -16.73 17.58
C TRP A 165 25.06 -17.00 16.12
N ALA A 166 25.97 -17.59 15.34
CA ALA A 166 25.74 -17.97 13.96
C ALA A 166 25.74 -19.49 13.82
N LYS A 167 24.84 -20.02 13.00
CA LYS A 167 24.81 -21.45 12.69
C LYS A 167 25.79 -21.76 11.57
N VAL A 168 26.76 -22.62 11.82
CA VAL A 168 27.70 -23.09 10.78
C VAL A 168 27.07 -24.25 10.03
N ILE A 169 27.05 -24.18 8.70
CA ILE A 169 26.53 -25.19 7.78
C ILE A 169 27.53 -25.43 6.64
N LYS A 170 27.45 -26.58 5.98
CA LYS A 170 28.23 -26.88 4.78
C LYS A 170 27.41 -26.61 3.53
N PRO A 171 28.04 -26.36 2.36
CA PRO A 171 27.31 -26.27 1.09
C PRO A 171 26.46 -27.51 0.79
N SER A 172 26.96 -28.71 1.17
CA SER A 172 26.25 -29.98 1.02
C SER A 172 25.03 -30.15 1.90
N ASP A 173 25.00 -29.45 3.05
CA ASP A 173 23.85 -29.46 3.96
C ASP A 173 22.68 -28.60 3.44
N MET A 174 22.98 -27.67 2.53
CA MET A 174 21.99 -26.91 1.79
C MET A 174 21.56 -27.74 0.58
N ASN A 175 20.50 -28.50 0.75
CA ASN A 175 20.01 -29.38 -0.31
C ASN A 175 19.81 -28.56 -1.59
N ILE A 176 20.61 -28.86 -2.64
CA ILE A 176 20.68 -28.15 -3.91
C ILE A 176 19.32 -28.16 -4.65
N ASN A 177 18.42 -29.03 -4.28
CA ASN A 177 17.01 -28.95 -4.62
C ASN A 177 16.32 -27.86 -3.80
N LEU A 178 16.79 -26.66 -3.86
CA LEU A 178 16.14 -25.36 -3.55
C LEU A 178 14.96 -25.34 -2.54
N SER A 179 14.36 -26.50 -2.23
CA SER A 179 13.27 -26.69 -1.28
C SER A 179 13.60 -26.23 0.14
N PHE A 180 14.87 -26.30 0.56
CA PHE A 180 15.28 -25.80 1.88
C PHE A 180 15.32 -24.25 1.93
N ILE A 181 15.69 -23.62 0.81
CA ILE A 181 15.79 -22.14 0.69
C ILE A 181 14.47 -21.55 0.20
N TYR A 182 13.73 -22.25 -0.65
CA TYR A 182 12.60 -21.72 -1.39
C TYR A 182 11.23 -22.17 -0.86
N GLY A 183 11.13 -23.18 0.03
CA GLY A 183 9.87 -23.64 0.59
C GLY A 183 9.42 -22.83 1.81
N PHE A 184 8.12 -22.77 2.03
CA PHE A 184 7.59 -22.36 3.33
C PHE A 184 8.06 -23.33 4.39
N LYS A 185 8.63 -22.80 5.50
CA LYS A 185 9.08 -23.67 6.61
C LYS A 185 7.88 -24.17 7.37
N TYR A 186 7.72 -25.49 7.39
CA TYR A 186 6.67 -26.17 8.12
C TYR A 186 6.77 -25.87 9.62
N THR A 187 5.64 -25.54 10.21
CA THR A 187 5.48 -25.39 11.65
C THR A 187 4.63 -26.55 12.17
N ASP A 188 5.19 -27.37 13.01
CA ASP A 188 4.48 -28.52 13.58
C ASP A 188 3.37 -28.08 14.54
N MET A 189 2.12 -28.20 14.08
CA MET A 189 0.90 -27.91 14.83
C MET A 189 0.17 -29.19 15.28
N SER A 190 0.70 -30.39 14.99
CA SER A 190 0.05 -31.68 15.24
C SER A 190 -0.29 -31.96 16.72
N LYS A 191 0.35 -31.27 17.64
CA LYS A 191 0.11 -31.39 19.09
C LYS A 191 -1.11 -30.58 19.58
N PHE A 192 -1.74 -29.78 18.73
CA PHE A 192 -2.91 -28.99 19.08
C PHE A 192 -4.18 -29.61 18.49
N ASP A 193 -5.28 -29.53 19.23
CA ASP A 193 -6.60 -29.94 18.73
C ASP A 193 -7.22 -28.84 17.85
N THR A 194 -6.93 -27.58 18.18
CA THR A 194 -7.47 -26.40 17.46
C THR A 194 -6.38 -25.36 17.25
N VAL A 195 -6.34 -24.75 16.09
CA VAL A 195 -5.56 -23.54 15.80
C VAL A 195 -6.53 -22.36 15.64
N LYS A 196 -6.44 -21.37 16.53
CA LYS A 196 -7.19 -20.12 16.44
C LYS A 196 -6.34 -19.07 15.74
N VAL A 197 -6.78 -18.62 14.55
CA VAL A 197 -6.14 -17.54 13.81
C VAL A 197 -6.90 -16.25 14.07
N ILE A 198 -6.23 -15.28 14.70
CA ILE A 198 -6.81 -14.03 15.19
C ILE A 198 -6.38 -12.91 14.24
N GLY A 199 -7.34 -12.18 13.72
CA GLY A 199 -7.14 -11.06 12.82
C GLY A 199 -6.48 -9.84 13.47
N ASP A 200 -6.50 -8.70 12.76
CA ASP A 200 -5.93 -7.44 13.24
C ASP A 200 -6.56 -7.05 14.57
N VAL A 201 -5.73 -6.78 15.58
CA VAL A 201 -6.20 -6.50 16.95
C VAL A 201 -6.50 -5.01 17.16
N HIS A 202 -5.56 -4.14 16.75
CA HIS A 202 -5.69 -2.71 16.84
C HIS A 202 -6.23 -2.21 18.19
N GLY A 203 -5.63 -2.64 19.30
CA GLY A 203 -5.98 -2.15 20.62
C GLY A 203 -7.42 -2.48 21.09
N ASP A 204 -8.09 -3.46 20.46
CA ASP A 204 -9.42 -3.94 20.85
C ASP A 204 -9.31 -5.06 21.88
N TYR A 205 -9.03 -4.67 23.11
CA TYR A 205 -8.82 -5.60 24.21
C TYR A 205 -10.08 -6.38 24.58
N GLY A 206 -11.25 -5.73 24.55
CA GLY A 206 -12.51 -6.38 24.89
C GLY A 206 -12.87 -7.48 23.90
N ALA A 207 -12.69 -7.26 22.61
CA ALA A 207 -12.90 -8.29 21.59
C ALA A 207 -11.86 -9.40 21.71
N LEU A 208 -10.60 -9.07 21.97
CA LEU A 208 -9.54 -10.04 22.20
C LEU A 208 -9.84 -10.96 23.40
N GLN A 209 -10.40 -10.43 24.49
CA GLN A 209 -10.80 -11.23 25.66
C GLN A 209 -11.86 -12.28 25.27
N LYS A 210 -12.79 -11.98 24.35
CA LYS A 210 -13.79 -12.95 23.87
C LYS A 210 -13.16 -14.16 23.21
N VAL A 211 -12.07 -14.01 22.46
CA VAL A 211 -11.34 -15.14 21.85
C VAL A 211 -10.78 -16.09 22.92
N PHE A 212 -10.42 -15.57 24.09
CA PHE A 212 -9.79 -16.32 25.18
C PHE A 212 -10.77 -16.82 26.26
N GLU A 213 -12.07 -16.52 26.17
CA GLU A 213 -13.07 -16.96 27.17
C GLU A 213 -13.09 -18.49 27.35
N ASN A 214 -12.79 -19.27 26.31
CA ASN A 214 -12.77 -20.73 26.30
C ASN A 214 -11.35 -21.28 26.14
N HIS A 215 -10.36 -20.67 26.79
CA HIS A 215 -8.98 -21.13 26.71
C HIS A 215 -8.78 -22.51 27.33
N HIS A 216 -8.18 -23.44 26.58
CA HIS A 216 -7.72 -24.72 27.04
C HIS A 216 -6.38 -25.16 26.44
N ARG A 217 -5.72 -26.17 27.01
CA ARG A 217 -4.34 -26.54 26.66
C ARG A 217 -4.13 -27.05 25.24
N GLY A 218 -5.15 -27.53 24.57
CA GLY A 218 -5.10 -28.06 23.20
C GLY A 218 -5.22 -27.00 22.12
N VAL A 219 -5.18 -25.70 22.47
CA VAL A 219 -5.36 -24.59 21.50
C VAL A 219 -4.05 -23.87 21.23
N ALA A 220 -3.71 -23.70 19.95
CA ALA A 220 -2.70 -22.75 19.49
C ALA A 220 -3.37 -21.44 19.09
N TYR A 221 -2.72 -20.33 19.38
CA TYR A 221 -3.16 -18.97 19.03
C TYR A 221 -2.18 -18.34 18.06
N VAL A 222 -2.66 -17.97 16.90
CA VAL A 222 -1.89 -17.34 15.82
C VAL A 222 -2.46 -15.96 15.59
N PHE A 223 -1.69 -14.93 15.82
CA PHE A 223 -2.06 -13.55 15.60
C PHE A 223 -1.50 -13.07 14.27
N VAL A 224 -2.31 -12.51 13.40
CA VAL A 224 -1.86 -12.11 12.06
C VAL A 224 -1.08 -10.79 12.02
N GLY A 225 -1.05 -10.02 13.13
CA GLY A 225 -0.34 -8.74 13.23
C GLY A 225 -1.23 -7.57 13.65
N ASP A 226 -0.71 -6.35 13.51
CA ASP A 226 -1.39 -5.07 13.81
C ASP A 226 -2.01 -5.06 15.22
N TYR A 227 -1.17 -5.25 16.23
CA TYR A 227 -1.61 -5.41 17.63
C TYR A 227 -2.09 -4.14 18.28
N LEU A 228 -1.43 -3.02 17.97
CA LEU A 228 -1.64 -1.72 18.58
C LEU A 228 -2.14 -0.70 17.56
N ASP A 229 -2.33 0.50 18.02
CA ASP A 229 -2.88 1.63 17.30
C ASP A 229 -4.39 1.54 17.07
N ARG A 230 -5.00 2.62 16.69
CA ARG A 230 -6.43 2.77 16.34
C ARG A 230 -7.41 2.55 17.49
N GLY A 231 -7.36 1.44 18.20
CA GLY A 231 -8.29 1.12 19.27
C GLY A 231 -8.04 1.88 20.58
N SER A 232 -9.00 1.84 21.48
CA SER A 232 -8.98 2.64 22.73
C SER A 232 -8.22 1.98 23.88
N LYS A 233 -7.90 0.67 23.79
CA LYS A 233 -7.32 -0.13 24.87
C LYS A 233 -5.90 -0.64 24.55
N ASN A 234 -5.09 0.21 23.93
CA ASN A 234 -3.70 -0.12 23.59
C ASN A 234 -2.86 -0.54 24.82
N PRO A 235 -2.93 0.12 26.01
CA PRO A 235 -2.17 -0.32 27.17
C PRO A 235 -2.57 -1.71 27.65
N GLU A 236 -3.87 -2.00 27.76
CA GLU A 236 -4.39 -3.30 28.18
C GLU A 236 -4.00 -4.40 27.19
N THR A 237 -4.10 -4.11 25.89
CA THR A 237 -3.68 -5.02 24.81
C THR A 237 -2.18 -5.32 24.89
N LEU A 238 -1.32 -4.30 25.00
CA LEU A 238 0.13 -4.51 25.11
C LEU A 238 0.48 -5.36 26.32
N LYS A 239 -0.12 -5.07 27.48
CA LYS A 239 0.11 -5.83 28.70
C LYS A 239 -0.29 -7.27 28.51
N PHE A 240 -1.50 -7.53 28.02
CA PHE A 240 -2.02 -8.87 27.77
C PHE A 240 -1.12 -9.67 26.84
N LEU A 241 -0.77 -9.13 25.67
CA LEU A 241 0.08 -9.81 24.68
C LEU A 241 1.50 -10.06 25.23
N SER A 242 2.06 -9.14 26.01
CA SER A 242 3.40 -9.30 26.61
C SER A 242 3.45 -10.38 27.71
N GLU A 243 2.30 -10.69 28.30
CA GLU A 243 2.14 -11.72 29.34
C GLU A 243 1.86 -13.11 28.76
N LEU A 244 1.42 -13.19 27.50
CA LEU A 244 1.23 -14.46 26.82
C LEU A 244 2.56 -15.19 26.65
N LYS A 245 2.66 -16.38 27.27
CA LYS A 245 3.87 -17.22 27.24
C LYS A 245 3.47 -18.64 26.87
N GLY A 246 4.22 -19.26 25.99
CA GLY A 246 4.00 -20.68 25.66
C GLY A 246 4.40 -21.01 24.23
N ASN A 247 4.55 -22.32 23.97
CA ASN A 247 4.85 -22.85 22.64
C ASN A 247 3.60 -22.93 21.74
N ASN A 248 2.48 -22.40 22.20
CA ASN A 248 1.20 -22.36 21.51
C ASN A 248 0.79 -20.93 21.12
N ILE A 249 1.67 -19.95 21.28
CA ILE A 249 1.43 -18.56 20.91
C ILE A 249 2.37 -18.18 19.78
N PHE A 250 1.81 -17.63 18.69
CA PHE A 250 2.54 -17.25 17.50
C PHE A 250 2.13 -15.83 17.09
N PHE A 251 3.11 -14.96 16.92
CA PHE A 251 2.90 -13.57 16.53
C PHE A 251 3.46 -13.34 15.13
N LEU A 252 2.60 -12.93 14.18
CA LEU A 252 3.04 -12.50 12.87
C LEU A 252 3.32 -10.99 12.89
N ARG A 253 4.11 -10.56 11.92
CA ARG A 253 4.47 -9.16 11.72
C ARG A 253 3.43 -8.47 10.85
N GLY A 254 2.81 -7.41 11.37
CA GLY A 254 1.99 -6.48 10.62
C GLY A 254 2.74 -5.20 10.26
N ASN A 255 2.13 -4.31 9.49
CA ASN A 255 2.72 -3.05 9.09
C ASN A 255 2.82 -2.04 10.26
N HIS A 256 1.99 -2.18 11.29
CA HIS A 256 2.10 -1.38 12.52
C HIS A 256 3.31 -1.78 13.34
N GLU A 257 3.69 -3.06 13.35
CA GLU A 257 4.91 -3.53 14.02
C GLU A 257 6.19 -2.98 13.38
N TRP A 258 6.20 -2.62 12.10
CA TRP A 258 7.33 -1.90 11.49
C TRP A 258 7.53 -0.50 12.08
N LYS A 259 6.44 0.22 12.36
CA LYS A 259 6.51 1.54 12.99
C LYS A 259 7.08 1.44 14.40
N VAL A 260 6.69 0.40 15.14
CA VAL A 260 7.25 0.08 16.46
C VAL A 260 8.74 -0.24 16.36
N GLU A 261 9.14 -1.06 15.41
CA GLU A 261 10.54 -1.43 15.19
C GLU A 261 11.41 -0.21 14.80
N GLU A 262 10.91 0.64 13.91
CA GLU A 262 11.59 1.88 13.53
C GLU A 262 11.79 2.80 14.75
N PHE A 263 10.76 2.95 15.58
CA PHE A 263 10.86 3.70 16.80
C PHE A 263 11.90 3.11 17.77
N LEU A 264 11.88 1.81 18.01
CA LEU A 264 12.86 1.16 18.90
C LEU A 264 14.30 1.32 18.42
N ASN A 265 14.51 1.35 17.09
CA ASN A 265 15.82 1.50 16.47
C ASN A 265 16.30 2.95 16.35
N THR A 266 15.40 3.90 16.15
CA THR A 266 15.76 5.30 15.80
C THR A 266 15.29 6.34 16.82
N GLY A 267 14.34 5.98 17.69
CA GLY A 267 13.64 6.90 18.58
C GLY A 267 12.59 7.78 17.90
N LYS A 268 12.36 7.61 16.59
CA LYS A 268 11.38 8.40 15.83
C LYS A 268 10.01 7.76 15.86
N LEU A 269 9.00 8.56 16.20
CA LEU A 269 7.59 8.14 16.20
C LEU A 269 6.93 8.50 14.86
N HIS A 270 6.24 7.53 14.23
CA HIS A 270 5.56 7.70 12.95
C HIS A 270 4.12 7.20 12.99
N GLY A 271 3.28 7.78 12.13
CA GLY A 271 1.87 7.39 11.98
C GLY A 271 1.11 7.41 13.31
N ASN A 272 0.16 6.50 13.47
CA ASN A 272 -0.69 6.40 14.65
C ASN A 272 0.10 6.06 15.92
N PHE A 273 1.26 5.41 15.80
CA PHE A 273 2.09 5.05 16.95
C PHE A 273 2.59 6.27 17.74
N ARG A 274 2.68 7.46 17.11
CA ARG A 274 2.98 8.73 17.83
C ARG A 274 1.93 9.09 18.87
N HIS A 275 0.68 8.64 18.72
CA HIS A 275 -0.41 8.83 19.67
C HIS A 275 -0.52 7.67 20.67
N THR A 276 -0.25 6.46 20.21
CA THR A 276 -0.27 5.25 21.04
C THR A 276 0.87 5.23 22.05
N TYR A 277 2.09 5.53 21.65
CA TYR A 277 3.26 5.43 22.52
C TYR A 277 3.17 6.30 23.80
N PRO A 278 2.72 7.57 23.76
CA PRO A 278 2.50 8.36 24.98
C PRO A 278 1.47 7.74 25.94
N GLN A 279 0.41 7.09 25.40
CA GLN A 279 -0.60 6.41 26.23
C GLN A 279 0.04 5.22 26.97
N LEU A 280 0.86 4.42 26.27
CA LEU A 280 1.60 3.32 26.86
C LEU A 280 2.58 3.79 27.95
N CYS A 281 3.35 4.84 27.68
CA CYS A 281 4.28 5.42 28.63
C CYS A 281 3.59 6.01 29.86
N LYS A 282 2.41 6.59 29.70
CA LYS A 282 1.61 7.09 30.84
C LYS A 282 1.18 5.96 31.76
N GLN A 283 0.88 4.77 31.21
CA GLN A 283 0.42 3.62 31.99
C GLN A 283 1.58 2.84 32.64
N PHE A 284 2.69 2.62 31.93
CA PHE A 284 3.75 1.69 32.35
C PHE A 284 5.10 2.35 32.61
N GLY A 285 5.27 3.61 32.21
CA GLY A 285 6.57 4.26 32.12
C GLY A 285 7.36 3.87 30.86
N GLU A 286 8.28 4.72 30.43
CA GLU A 286 9.02 4.54 29.18
C GLU A 286 9.83 3.24 29.13
N LYS A 287 10.53 2.91 30.23
CA LYS A 287 11.40 1.73 30.30
C LYS A 287 10.62 0.41 30.12
N ASP A 288 9.51 0.27 30.83
CA ASP A 288 8.71 -0.97 30.78
C ASP A 288 7.94 -1.05 29.47
N THR A 289 7.46 0.07 28.92
CA THR A 289 6.86 0.12 27.59
C THR A 289 7.84 -0.39 26.52
N LYS A 290 9.05 0.15 26.47
CA LYS A 290 10.09 -0.29 25.52
C LYS A 290 10.45 -1.77 25.70
N ARG A 291 10.50 -2.26 26.94
CA ARG A 291 10.76 -3.68 27.20
C ARG A 291 9.65 -4.56 26.62
N MET A 292 8.38 -4.29 26.92
CA MET A 292 7.24 -5.08 26.44
C MET A 292 7.17 -5.06 24.90
N LEU A 293 7.34 -3.91 24.28
CA LEU A 293 7.40 -3.80 22.81
C LEU A 293 8.53 -4.65 22.22
N ASN A 294 9.75 -4.56 22.77
CA ASN A 294 10.88 -5.39 22.34
C ASN A 294 10.64 -6.88 22.53
N ASP A 295 9.98 -7.28 23.60
CA ASP A 295 9.72 -8.69 23.89
C ASP A 295 8.73 -9.29 22.87
N ILE A 296 7.77 -8.52 22.37
CA ILE A 296 6.90 -8.91 21.26
C ILE A 296 7.68 -8.92 19.94
N GLN A 297 8.43 -7.86 19.62
CA GLN A 297 9.19 -7.74 18.37
C GLN A 297 10.15 -8.91 18.12
N LYS A 298 10.76 -9.45 19.19
CA LYS A 298 11.67 -10.61 19.10
C LYS A 298 10.98 -11.92 18.74
N GLN A 299 9.67 -12.02 18.92
CA GLN A 299 8.87 -13.22 18.69
C GLN A 299 8.20 -13.20 17.31
N LEU A 300 8.21 -12.06 16.60
CA LEU A 300 7.53 -11.92 15.32
C LEU A 300 8.12 -12.83 14.25
N VAL A 301 7.21 -13.49 13.51
CA VAL A 301 7.53 -14.21 12.28
C VAL A 301 6.77 -13.58 11.10
N ASP A 302 7.20 -13.84 9.88
CA ASP A 302 6.58 -13.23 8.69
C ASP A 302 5.38 -14.04 8.19
N TYR A 303 5.37 -15.36 8.48
CA TYR A 303 4.30 -16.28 8.12
C TYR A 303 4.30 -17.53 9.01
N LEU A 304 3.21 -18.27 8.95
CA LEU A 304 3.13 -19.66 9.42
C LEU A 304 2.62 -20.56 8.30
N TRP A 305 3.24 -21.73 8.16
CA TRP A 305 2.84 -22.78 7.24
C TRP A 305 2.70 -24.08 8.01
N PHE A 306 1.51 -24.70 7.96
CA PHE A 306 1.23 -25.96 8.67
C PHE A 306 0.19 -26.79 7.91
N GLU A 307 0.02 -28.04 8.35
CA GLU A 307 -0.94 -28.99 7.80
C GLU A 307 -1.79 -29.56 8.95
N ASP A 308 -3.05 -29.90 8.64
CA ASP A 308 -3.91 -30.68 9.53
C ASP A 308 -3.69 -32.18 9.36
N ALA A 309 -4.45 -33.02 10.12
CA ALA A 309 -4.34 -34.47 10.07
C ALA A 309 -4.79 -35.09 8.72
N ASN A 310 -5.50 -34.34 7.88
CA ASN A 310 -5.98 -34.76 6.56
C ASN A 310 -5.10 -34.22 5.42
N ASN A 311 -3.93 -33.65 5.73
CA ASN A 311 -3.01 -32.96 4.81
C ASN A 311 -3.61 -31.69 4.19
N GLY A 312 -4.62 -31.08 4.79
CA GLY A 312 -5.07 -29.74 4.46
C GLY A 312 -3.96 -28.74 4.78
N LYS A 313 -3.61 -27.86 3.84
CA LYS A 313 -2.48 -26.92 3.92
C LYS A 313 -2.96 -25.54 4.26
N TYR A 314 -2.29 -24.91 5.22
CA TYR A 314 -2.64 -23.59 5.71
C TYR A 314 -1.44 -22.64 5.66
N LEU A 315 -1.66 -21.48 5.08
CA LEU A 315 -0.71 -20.37 5.09
C LEU A 315 -1.33 -19.18 5.83
N VAL A 316 -0.68 -18.75 6.91
CA VAL A 316 -1.08 -17.55 7.64
C VAL A 316 -0.03 -16.46 7.42
N THR A 317 -0.48 -15.31 6.95
CA THR A 317 0.35 -14.11 6.73
C THR A 317 -0.42 -12.88 7.19
N HIS A 318 0.22 -11.71 7.28
CA HIS A 318 -0.52 -10.49 7.62
C HIS A 318 -1.41 -10.01 6.47
N ALA A 319 -0.89 -9.97 5.23
CA ALA A 319 -1.61 -9.35 4.11
C ALA A 319 -2.12 -10.32 3.03
N GLY A 320 -1.90 -11.64 3.18
CA GLY A 320 -2.20 -12.63 2.14
C GLY A 320 -1.27 -12.53 0.92
N LEU A 321 -1.08 -13.65 0.24
CA LEU A 321 -0.26 -13.76 -0.97
C LEU A 321 -1.12 -14.22 -2.14
N GLU A 322 -0.76 -13.80 -3.34
CA GLU A 322 -1.40 -14.31 -4.56
C GLU A 322 -1.17 -15.82 -4.73
N PRO A 323 -2.10 -16.53 -5.42
CA PRO A 323 -2.03 -17.98 -5.61
C PRO A 323 -0.69 -18.43 -6.20
N MET A 324 -0.25 -17.79 -7.27
CA MET A 324 0.99 -18.10 -7.96
C MET A 324 2.23 -17.99 -7.06
N VAL A 325 2.20 -17.11 -6.07
CA VAL A 325 3.29 -16.92 -5.09
C VAL A 325 3.25 -18.00 -4.02
N ALA A 326 2.05 -18.37 -3.56
CA ALA A 326 1.86 -19.45 -2.59
C ALA A 326 2.24 -20.82 -3.18
N GLU A 327 1.90 -21.09 -4.44
CA GLU A 327 2.22 -22.33 -5.15
C GLU A 327 3.71 -22.46 -5.52
N ALA A 328 4.35 -21.35 -5.87
CA ALA A 328 5.73 -21.37 -6.39
C ALA A 328 6.78 -21.75 -5.34
N ILE A 329 6.39 -21.98 -4.07
CA ILE A 329 7.26 -22.45 -2.98
C ILE A 329 8.55 -21.60 -2.88
N GLN A 330 8.44 -20.30 -3.09
CA GLN A 330 9.59 -19.37 -3.13
C GLN A 330 9.64 -18.40 -1.94
N ALA A 331 9.00 -18.77 -0.84
CA ALA A 331 8.85 -17.93 0.35
C ALA A 331 10.11 -17.20 0.83
N PRO A 332 11.31 -17.82 0.85
CA PRO A 332 12.52 -17.13 1.29
C PRO A 332 12.96 -16.00 0.37
N LEU A 333 12.49 -15.99 -0.87
CA LEU A 333 12.84 -14.99 -1.86
C LEU A 333 11.87 -13.81 -1.86
N LEU A 334 10.71 -13.96 -1.20
CA LEU A 334 9.77 -12.86 -1.00
C LEU A 334 10.37 -11.83 -0.04
N ASN A 335 10.10 -10.57 -0.33
CA ASN A 335 10.41 -9.51 0.60
C ASN A 335 9.47 -9.58 1.80
N GLU A 336 9.93 -9.15 2.96
CA GLU A 336 9.05 -9.03 4.13
C GLU A 336 7.83 -8.17 3.83
N SER A 337 7.99 -7.14 2.97
CA SER A 337 6.87 -6.30 2.50
C SER A 337 5.76 -7.09 1.80
N ASP A 338 6.08 -8.19 1.13
CA ASP A 338 5.08 -8.97 0.41
C ASP A 338 4.14 -9.70 1.38
N PHE A 339 4.66 -10.14 2.54
CA PHE A 339 3.86 -10.74 3.61
C PHE A 339 3.05 -9.72 4.40
N VAL A 340 3.58 -8.49 4.54
CA VAL A 340 3.05 -7.46 5.45
C VAL A 340 2.14 -6.46 4.73
N MET A 341 2.45 -6.11 3.47
CA MET A 341 1.68 -5.14 2.67
C MET A 341 0.91 -5.81 1.52
N GLY A 342 1.21 -7.06 1.23
CA GLY A 342 0.73 -7.76 0.05
C GLY A 342 1.55 -7.45 -1.20
N VAL A 343 1.52 -8.38 -2.16
CA VAL A 343 2.19 -8.22 -3.45
C VAL A 343 1.40 -7.24 -4.31
N PRO A 344 2.01 -6.14 -4.79
CA PRO A 344 1.33 -5.22 -5.69
C PRO A 344 1.14 -5.88 -7.06
N GLY A 345 -0.07 -5.82 -7.62
CA GLY A 345 -0.29 -6.05 -9.05
C GLY A 345 0.29 -4.89 -9.86
N GLU A 346 0.48 -5.07 -11.17
CA GLU A 346 1.10 -4.04 -12.03
C GLU A 346 0.39 -2.67 -11.96
N ASP A 347 -0.92 -2.66 -11.70
CA ASP A 347 -1.75 -1.45 -11.70
C ASP A 347 -2.71 -1.34 -10.49
N GLU A 348 -2.56 -2.17 -9.45
CA GLU A 348 -3.51 -2.24 -8.35
C GLU A 348 -2.85 -1.92 -6.98
N ASN A 349 -3.62 -1.26 -6.13
CA ASN A 349 -3.24 -1.08 -4.74
C ASN A 349 -3.43 -2.42 -4.00
N PRO A 350 -2.37 -3.04 -3.45
CA PRO A 350 -2.48 -4.33 -2.77
C PRO A 350 -3.45 -4.30 -1.58
N TYR A 351 -3.65 -3.16 -0.95
CA TYR A 351 -4.57 -2.99 0.18
C TYR A 351 -6.05 -3.16 -0.20
N THR A 352 -6.43 -2.79 -1.42
CA THR A 352 -7.82 -2.85 -1.92
C THR A 352 -8.05 -3.96 -2.93
N ARG A 353 -7.01 -4.73 -3.27
CA ARG A 353 -7.10 -5.82 -4.22
C ARG A 353 -7.81 -7.01 -3.61
N ASP A 354 -8.79 -7.54 -4.32
CA ASP A 354 -9.49 -8.77 -3.96
C ASP A 354 -8.66 -9.98 -4.41
N ILE A 355 -7.87 -10.53 -3.48
CA ILE A 355 -7.14 -11.78 -3.72
C ILE A 355 -7.97 -13.01 -3.38
N ASP A 356 -8.99 -12.87 -2.56
CA ASP A 356 -9.75 -13.99 -2.00
C ASP A 356 -10.45 -14.77 -3.11
N LYS A 357 -11.03 -14.09 -4.10
CA LYS A 357 -11.57 -14.71 -5.32
C LYS A 357 -10.55 -15.44 -6.17
N GLN A 358 -9.30 -14.98 -6.15
CA GLN A 358 -8.23 -15.60 -6.92
C GLN A 358 -7.73 -16.90 -6.27
N LEU A 359 -8.02 -17.10 -4.97
CA LEU A 359 -7.65 -18.29 -4.21
C LEU A 359 -8.72 -19.38 -4.26
N GLU A 360 -9.84 -19.16 -4.96
CA GLU A 360 -10.88 -20.15 -5.12
C GLU A 360 -10.34 -21.39 -5.85
N GLY A 361 -10.46 -22.55 -5.19
CA GLY A 361 -10.03 -23.83 -5.74
C GLY A 361 -8.55 -24.17 -5.60
N GLU A 362 -7.77 -23.33 -4.94
CA GLU A 362 -6.35 -23.61 -4.64
C GLU A 362 -6.21 -24.69 -3.54
N ASP A 363 -5.10 -25.45 -3.59
CA ASP A 363 -4.79 -26.50 -2.60
C ASP A 363 -4.38 -25.93 -1.22
N VAL A 364 -4.18 -24.61 -1.11
CA VAL A 364 -3.71 -23.93 0.10
C VAL A 364 -4.77 -22.97 0.60
N THR A 365 -5.20 -23.16 1.83
CA THR A 365 -6.07 -22.20 2.51
C THR A 365 -5.24 -21.08 3.13
N GLN A 366 -5.51 -19.84 2.77
CA GLN A 366 -4.85 -18.67 3.34
C GLN A 366 -5.74 -17.98 4.40
N LEU A 367 -5.12 -17.57 5.51
CA LEU A 367 -5.75 -16.74 6.54
C LEU A 367 -4.90 -15.50 6.73
N HIS A 368 -5.51 -14.32 6.60
CA HIS A 368 -4.79 -13.05 6.63
C HIS A 368 -5.64 -11.89 7.18
N GLY A 369 -5.01 -10.76 7.46
CA GLY A 369 -5.63 -9.48 7.80
C GLY A 369 -5.32 -8.41 6.76
N HIS A 370 -5.12 -7.18 7.20
CA HIS A 370 -4.60 -6.02 6.48
C HIS A 370 -5.45 -5.51 5.30
N ARG A 371 -6.11 -6.39 4.54
CA ARG A 371 -6.81 -6.00 3.30
C ARG A 371 -8.21 -5.48 3.56
N ASN A 372 -8.60 -4.46 2.81
CA ASN A 372 -9.83 -3.71 3.03
C ASN A 372 -10.94 -4.11 2.03
N ASN A 373 -11.01 -5.39 1.69
CA ASN A 373 -12.07 -5.96 0.89
C ASN A 373 -12.69 -7.13 1.65
N PHE A 374 -13.90 -6.92 2.19
CA PHE A 374 -14.56 -7.84 3.13
C PHE A 374 -15.80 -8.50 2.54
N ASP A 375 -16.07 -8.31 1.26
CA ASP A 375 -17.32 -8.73 0.64
C ASP A 375 -17.52 -10.25 0.66
N HIS A 376 -16.52 -11.02 1.13
CA HIS A 376 -16.47 -12.49 0.96
C HIS A 376 -16.03 -13.27 2.20
N PHE A 377 -16.12 -12.72 3.40
CA PHE A 377 -15.73 -13.45 4.62
C PHE A 377 -16.48 -14.80 4.81
N ASP A 378 -17.75 -14.84 4.39
CA ASP A 378 -18.61 -16.04 4.50
C ASP A 378 -18.55 -16.97 3.27
N ASP A 379 -17.96 -16.53 2.17
CA ASP A 379 -18.00 -17.25 0.89
C ASP A 379 -16.89 -18.30 0.70
N CYS A 380 -15.95 -18.40 1.62
CA CYS A 380 -14.94 -19.47 1.76
C CYS A 380 -14.25 -19.90 0.45
N TYR A 381 -13.58 -18.97 -0.22
CA TYR A 381 -12.78 -19.26 -1.44
C TYR A 381 -11.38 -19.82 -1.14
N ASN A 382 -11.19 -20.62 -0.08
CA ASN A 382 -9.88 -20.97 0.46
C ASN A 382 -9.08 -19.76 0.97
N ALA A 383 -9.78 -18.68 1.33
CA ALA A 383 -9.19 -17.50 1.95
C ALA A 383 -10.11 -16.94 3.03
N TYR A 384 -9.52 -16.58 4.15
CA TYR A 384 -10.23 -15.96 5.26
C TYR A 384 -9.59 -14.60 5.56
N ASN A 385 -10.28 -13.54 5.17
CA ASN A 385 -9.87 -12.17 5.44
C ASN A 385 -10.32 -11.73 6.83
N LEU A 386 -9.40 -11.72 7.76
CA LEU A 386 -9.64 -11.42 9.17
C LEU A 386 -9.36 -9.94 9.53
N THR A 387 -9.32 -9.04 8.56
CA THR A 387 -9.04 -7.62 8.77
C THR A 387 -10.09 -6.95 9.64
N LYS A 388 -9.67 -5.97 10.42
CA LYS A 388 -10.53 -5.16 11.26
C LYS A 388 -11.09 -3.92 10.54
N ASP A 389 -12.40 -3.80 10.47
CA ASP A 389 -13.14 -2.71 9.81
C ASP A 389 -14.36 -2.19 10.60
N GLY A 390 -14.29 -2.25 11.91
CA GLY A 390 -15.42 -2.07 12.84
C GLY A 390 -15.88 -3.41 13.41
N HIS A 391 -15.37 -4.50 12.86
CA HIS A 391 -15.58 -5.85 13.34
C HIS A 391 -14.25 -6.49 13.76
N PHE A 392 -14.30 -7.43 14.69
CA PHE A 392 -13.16 -8.22 15.13
C PHE A 392 -13.38 -9.66 14.70
N ARG A 393 -12.42 -10.21 13.93
CA ARG A 393 -12.57 -11.52 13.30
C ARG A 393 -11.50 -12.49 13.72
N TRP A 394 -11.87 -13.77 13.83
CA TRP A 394 -10.93 -14.89 13.98
C TRP A 394 -11.52 -16.14 13.35
N ALA A 395 -10.68 -17.13 13.11
CA ALA A 395 -11.10 -18.44 12.62
C ALA A 395 -10.52 -19.56 13.49
N ASP A 396 -11.34 -20.55 13.80
CA ASP A 396 -10.93 -21.77 14.50
C ASP A 396 -10.75 -22.90 13.48
N ILE A 397 -9.57 -23.51 13.44
CA ILE A 397 -9.25 -24.65 12.58
C ILE A 397 -9.21 -25.90 13.47
N ASP A 398 -10.09 -26.86 13.24
CA ASP A 398 -10.01 -28.19 13.87
C ASP A 398 -8.90 -29.00 13.19
N MET A 399 -7.84 -29.31 13.93
CA MET A 399 -6.65 -29.97 13.39
C MET A 399 -6.85 -31.45 13.04
N LYS A 400 -7.98 -32.05 13.43
CA LYS A 400 -8.32 -33.43 13.09
C LYS A 400 -9.18 -33.56 11.85
N THR A 401 -10.13 -32.63 11.69
CA THR A 401 -11.10 -32.64 10.59
C THR A 401 -10.75 -31.71 9.44
N GLY A 402 -9.95 -30.67 9.70
CA GLY A 402 -9.68 -29.58 8.77
C GLY A 402 -10.85 -28.58 8.66
N GLU A 403 -11.90 -28.73 9.48
CA GLU A 403 -13.04 -27.80 9.49
C GLU A 403 -12.61 -26.44 10.01
N ILE A 404 -13.00 -25.39 9.30
CA ILE A 404 -12.73 -24.00 9.69
C ILE A 404 -14.05 -23.36 10.11
N THR A 405 -14.07 -22.82 11.33
CA THR A 405 -15.21 -22.07 11.85
C THR A 405 -14.83 -20.58 11.93
N PRO A 406 -15.33 -19.73 11.03
CA PRO A 406 -15.12 -18.30 11.09
C PRO A 406 -15.99 -17.64 12.18
N HIS A 407 -15.44 -16.62 12.83
CA HIS A 407 -16.11 -15.82 13.84
C HIS A 407 -15.99 -14.34 13.51
N ASP A 408 -17.09 -13.61 13.61
CA ASP A 408 -17.19 -12.18 13.37
C ASP A 408 -18.03 -11.53 14.48
N ILE A 409 -17.47 -10.55 15.19
CA ILE A 409 -18.19 -9.78 16.21
C ILE A 409 -17.96 -8.29 15.99
N GLU A 410 -18.90 -7.46 16.43
CA GLU A 410 -18.68 -6.01 16.48
C GLU A 410 -17.45 -5.70 17.38
N SER A 411 -16.67 -4.73 16.94
CA SER A 411 -15.53 -4.22 17.70
C SER A 411 -16.01 -3.64 19.05
N ILE A 412 -15.37 -4.03 20.15
CA ILE A 412 -15.73 -3.59 21.50
C ILE A 412 -14.99 -2.31 21.88
N ASP A 413 -13.67 -2.31 21.67
CA ASP A 413 -12.79 -1.16 21.97
C ASP A 413 -12.23 -0.56 20.67
N GLY A 414 -13.04 -0.54 19.62
CA GLY A 414 -12.65 -0.10 18.29
C GLY A 414 -12.23 1.36 18.19
N GLU A 415 -11.64 1.66 17.07
CA GLU A 415 -11.20 3.00 16.72
C GLU A 415 -12.41 3.93 16.60
N LYS A 416 -12.32 5.08 17.25
CA LYS A 416 -13.30 6.13 17.04
C LYS A 416 -13.10 6.75 15.66
N LEU A 417 -14.21 7.00 14.97
CA LEU A 417 -14.19 7.52 13.61
C LEU A 417 -13.33 8.79 13.49
N GLN A 418 -13.49 9.73 14.42
CA GLN A 418 -12.76 11.00 14.37
C GLN A 418 -11.25 10.80 14.60
N GLU A 419 -10.86 9.92 15.51
CA GLU A 419 -9.44 9.59 15.75
C GLU A 419 -8.79 9.04 14.48
N ARG A 420 -9.47 8.16 13.74
CA ARG A 420 -8.99 7.65 12.45
C ARG A 420 -8.85 8.75 11.40
N LEU A 421 -9.78 9.71 11.36
CA LEU A 421 -9.75 10.83 10.42
C LEU A 421 -8.67 11.86 10.79
N ASP A 422 -8.41 12.05 12.09
CA ASP A 422 -7.38 12.97 12.59
C ASP A 422 -5.97 12.42 12.39
N ASP A 423 -5.81 11.11 12.46
CA ASP A 423 -4.53 10.41 12.33
C ASP A 423 -4.08 10.20 10.88
N ASP A 424 -5.00 10.29 9.91
CA ASP A 424 -4.66 10.12 8.50
C ASP A 424 -4.00 11.41 7.96
N PRO A 425 -2.69 11.38 7.60
CA PRO A 425 -1.97 12.57 7.13
C PRO A 425 -2.53 13.12 5.81
N ASP A 426 -3.28 12.31 5.09
CA ASP A 426 -3.94 12.67 3.84
C ASP A 426 -5.35 13.21 4.02
N VAL A 427 -5.81 13.33 5.26
CA VAL A 427 -7.08 13.98 5.63
C VAL A 427 -6.82 15.32 6.32
N LYS A 428 -7.55 16.33 5.88
CA LYS A 428 -7.58 17.65 6.50
C LYS A 428 -8.90 17.84 7.23
N ASN A 429 -8.83 18.16 8.51
CA ASN A 429 -9.96 18.42 9.39
C ASN A 429 -10.10 19.91 9.67
N VAL A 430 -11.31 20.42 9.63
CA VAL A 430 -11.64 21.81 9.93
C VAL A 430 -12.77 21.83 10.92
N GLU A 431 -12.51 22.33 12.12
CA GLU A 431 -13.55 22.52 13.14
C GLU A 431 -14.47 23.69 12.72
N LEU A 432 -15.76 23.45 12.81
CA LEU A 432 -16.83 24.40 12.54
C LEU A 432 -17.58 24.72 13.84
N ASP A 433 -18.68 25.46 13.71
CA ASP A 433 -19.53 25.79 14.85
C ASP A 433 -20.18 24.52 15.46
N ASP A 434 -20.47 24.54 16.76
CA ASP A 434 -21.17 23.48 17.50
C ASP A 434 -20.46 22.11 17.51
N GLY A 435 -19.14 22.08 17.46
CA GLY A 435 -18.33 20.86 17.50
C GLY A 435 -18.42 19.99 16.23
N ILE A 436 -18.92 20.57 15.15
CA ILE A 436 -18.95 19.92 13.84
C ILE A 436 -17.55 19.99 13.23
N ILE A 437 -17.06 18.87 12.71
CA ILE A 437 -15.78 18.78 12.02
C ILE A 437 -16.01 18.44 10.55
N ALA A 438 -15.46 19.25 9.65
CA ALA A 438 -15.47 19.00 8.21
C ALA A 438 -14.20 18.29 7.78
N ASN A 439 -14.31 17.04 7.35
CA ASN A 439 -13.19 16.18 6.98
C ASN A 439 -13.09 16.09 5.45
N ASN A 440 -11.90 16.36 4.90
CA ASN A 440 -11.63 16.30 3.46
C ASN A 440 -10.23 15.76 3.20
N PHE A 441 -10.04 15.05 2.10
CA PHE A 441 -8.70 14.67 1.67
C PHE A 441 -7.85 15.91 1.35
N THR A 442 -6.53 15.80 1.57
CA THR A 442 -5.57 16.89 1.33
C THR A 442 -5.35 17.10 -0.18
N ARG A 443 -4.82 18.28 -0.54
CA ARG A 443 -4.39 18.56 -1.91
C ARG A 443 -3.27 17.62 -2.34
N GLU A 444 -2.37 17.27 -1.42
CA GLU A 444 -1.25 16.37 -1.66
C GLU A 444 -1.72 14.94 -1.96
N ALA A 445 -2.71 14.43 -1.21
CA ALA A 445 -3.34 13.15 -1.51
C ALA A 445 -3.94 13.13 -2.93
N PHE A 446 -4.59 14.24 -3.33
CA PHE A 446 -5.18 14.39 -4.67
C PHE A 446 -4.13 14.42 -5.78
N GLU A 447 -3.06 15.19 -5.61
CA GLU A 447 -2.00 15.36 -6.63
C GLU A 447 -1.16 14.09 -6.81
N ASN A 448 -0.97 13.30 -5.74
CA ASN A 448 -0.19 12.07 -5.74
C ASN A 448 -1.05 10.80 -5.87
N ASN A 449 -2.35 10.93 -6.16
CA ASN A 449 -3.30 9.81 -6.28
C ASN A 449 -3.27 8.84 -5.08
N ARG A 450 -3.08 9.34 -3.85
CA ARG A 450 -3.09 8.53 -2.63
C ARG A 450 -4.54 8.34 -2.14
N TRP A 451 -5.14 7.25 -2.56
CA TRP A 451 -6.52 6.91 -2.24
C TRP A 451 -6.61 5.68 -1.35
N THR A 452 -7.15 5.86 -0.16
CA THR A 452 -7.51 4.84 0.81
C THR A 452 -9.02 4.89 1.05
N PRO A 453 -9.64 3.92 1.71
CA PRO A 453 -11.03 4.04 2.14
C PRO A 453 -11.29 5.28 2.98
N THR A 454 -10.34 5.68 3.84
CA THR A 454 -10.45 6.91 4.64
C THR A 454 -10.43 8.15 3.75
N THR A 455 -9.44 8.31 2.89
CA THR A 455 -9.33 9.49 2.01
C THR A 455 -10.44 9.58 0.97
N THR A 456 -10.93 8.44 0.46
CA THR A 456 -12.08 8.43 -0.47
C THR A 456 -13.38 8.83 0.19
N ASN A 457 -13.57 8.51 1.47
CA ASN A 457 -14.71 8.95 2.28
C ASN A 457 -14.58 10.39 2.75
N ALA A 458 -13.37 10.87 3.05
CA ALA A 458 -13.11 12.23 3.49
C ALA A 458 -13.28 13.24 2.34
N ARG A 459 -14.53 13.47 1.91
CA ARG A 459 -14.91 14.40 0.86
C ARG A 459 -16.22 15.11 1.20
N GLY A 460 -16.12 16.17 2.01
CA GLY A 460 -17.27 16.81 2.59
C GLY A 460 -17.97 15.87 3.56
N LEU A 461 -17.20 15.21 4.42
CA LEU A 461 -17.67 14.35 5.48
C LEU A 461 -17.74 15.18 6.77
N PHE A 462 -18.94 15.39 7.31
CA PHE A 462 -19.17 16.13 8.53
C PHE A 462 -19.42 15.17 9.68
N THR A 463 -18.62 15.32 10.73
CA THR A 463 -18.70 14.47 11.93
C THR A 463 -18.92 15.32 13.18
N ARG A 464 -19.50 14.73 14.20
CA ARG A 464 -19.55 15.22 15.57
C ARG A 464 -19.69 14.03 16.52
N ASP A 465 -18.94 14.03 17.63
CA ASP A 465 -18.96 12.96 18.64
C ASP A 465 -18.74 11.55 18.03
N ASN A 466 -17.86 11.45 17.05
CA ASN A 466 -17.54 10.23 16.27
C ASN A 466 -18.66 9.72 15.33
N GLU A 467 -19.76 10.45 15.20
CA GLU A 467 -20.83 10.09 14.27
C GLU A 467 -20.77 10.92 12.99
N VAL A 468 -21.18 10.33 11.88
CA VAL A 468 -21.39 11.05 10.61
C VAL A 468 -22.72 11.75 10.67
N ILE A 469 -22.72 13.07 10.73
CA ILE A 469 -23.94 13.89 10.78
C ILE A 469 -24.34 14.47 9.44
N GLY A 470 -23.41 14.50 8.48
CA GLY A 470 -23.63 14.98 7.12
C GLY A 470 -22.50 14.55 6.20
N ARG A 471 -22.79 14.36 4.93
CA ARG A 471 -21.75 14.00 3.98
C ARG A 471 -22.06 14.34 2.52
N GLY A 472 -20.98 14.54 1.75
CA GLY A 472 -21.00 14.57 0.30
C GLY A 472 -20.79 13.20 -0.35
N PHE A 473 -20.65 13.20 -1.66
CA PHE A 473 -20.25 11.99 -2.38
C PHE A 473 -18.86 11.51 -1.93
N LYS A 474 -18.66 10.20 -1.83
CA LYS A 474 -17.32 9.63 -1.82
C LYS A 474 -16.51 10.12 -3.03
N LYS A 475 -15.20 10.06 -2.96
CA LYS A 475 -14.37 10.34 -4.14
C LYS A 475 -14.68 9.31 -5.22
N PHE A 476 -15.11 9.78 -6.37
CA PHE A 476 -15.25 8.98 -7.59
C PHE A 476 -14.38 9.55 -8.70
N PHE A 477 -13.96 8.71 -9.61
CA PHE A 477 -12.88 8.97 -10.56
C PHE A 477 -13.42 9.29 -11.95
N GLU A 478 -12.57 9.93 -12.75
CA GLU A 478 -12.80 10.09 -14.18
C GLU A 478 -12.45 8.80 -14.90
N ILE A 479 -13.13 8.49 -15.99
CA ILE A 479 -12.84 7.31 -16.81
C ILE A 479 -11.36 7.33 -17.19
N GLY A 480 -10.65 6.22 -16.91
CA GLY A 480 -9.21 6.08 -17.15
C GLY A 480 -8.30 6.81 -16.15
N GLN A 481 -8.84 7.49 -15.12
CA GLN A 481 -8.02 8.17 -14.11
C GLN A 481 -7.30 7.18 -13.18
N THR A 482 -7.89 6.01 -12.95
CA THR A 482 -7.29 4.88 -12.23
C THR A 482 -7.51 3.61 -13.04
N PRO A 483 -6.72 2.54 -12.85
CA PRO A 483 -6.90 1.28 -13.57
C PRO A 483 -8.31 0.69 -13.42
N THR A 484 -8.93 0.88 -12.26
CA THR A 484 -10.29 0.39 -11.96
C THR A 484 -11.41 1.34 -12.43
N ALA A 485 -11.09 2.52 -12.98
CA ALA A 485 -12.06 3.49 -13.47
C ALA A 485 -12.41 3.25 -14.95
N THR A 486 -12.88 2.05 -15.28
CA THR A 486 -13.25 1.62 -16.63
C THR A 486 -14.76 1.58 -16.82
N LEU A 487 -15.24 1.67 -18.04
CA LEU A 487 -16.68 1.56 -18.33
C LEU A 487 -17.25 0.19 -17.95
N SER A 488 -16.47 -0.89 -18.13
CA SER A 488 -16.83 -2.25 -17.72
C SER A 488 -17.08 -2.38 -16.22
N SER A 489 -16.38 -1.59 -15.40
CA SER A 489 -16.48 -1.64 -13.93
C SER A 489 -17.74 -1.00 -13.35
N LEU A 490 -18.56 -0.30 -14.16
CA LEU A 490 -19.74 0.44 -13.67
C LEU A 490 -20.87 -0.46 -13.19
N GLY A 491 -21.06 -1.65 -13.79
CA GLY A 491 -22.30 -2.43 -13.65
C GLY A 491 -23.48 -1.77 -14.36
N TYR A 492 -24.25 -2.55 -15.12
CA TYR A 492 -25.33 -2.05 -15.98
C TYR A 492 -26.70 -2.44 -15.45
N PRO A 493 -27.79 -1.63 -15.68
CA PRO A 493 -27.82 -0.41 -16.49
C PRO A 493 -27.13 0.80 -15.81
N VAL A 494 -26.60 1.73 -16.63
CA VAL A 494 -25.96 2.98 -16.21
C VAL A 494 -26.88 4.16 -16.51
N LYS A 495 -27.13 5.02 -15.53
CA LYS A 495 -27.80 6.32 -15.69
C LYS A 495 -26.74 7.43 -15.80
N ALA A 496 -26.78 8.20 -16.87
CA ALA A 496 -25.88 9.32 -17.12
C ALA A 496 -26.59 10.66 -16.83
N TYR A 497 -26.11 11.40 -15.84
CA TYR A 497 -26.63 12.73 -15.48
C TYR A 497 -25.68 13.81 -15.96
N VAL A 498 -26.21 14.96 -16.36
CA VAL A 498 -25.42 16.13 -16.73
C VAL A 498 -24.58 16.58 -15.54
N LYS A 499 -23.28 16.73 -15.74
CA LYS A 499 -22.39 17.28 -14.74
C LYS A 499 -22.34 18.79 -14.82
N HIS A 500 -22.99 19.45 -13.89
CA HIS A 500 -22.96 20.90 -13.75
C HIS A 500 -21.63 21.38 -13.16
N ASN A 501 -21.20 22.60 -13.50
CA ASN A 501 -19.91 23.18 -13.12
C ASN A 501 -20.09 24.33 -12.15
N GLY A 502 -20.12 24.01 -10.88
CA GLY A 502 -20.24 24.92 -9.75
C GLY A 502 -19.48 24.40 -8.54
N PHE A 503 -20.00 24.61 -7.34
CA PHE A 503 -19.47 24.03 -6.12
C PHE A 503 -20.54 23.23 -5.37
N LEU A 504 -20.09 22.16 -4.71
CA LEU A 504 -20.96 21.25 -3.96
C LEU A 504 -21.42 21.89 -2.64
N ALA A 505 -22.73 21.95 -2.45
CA ALA A 505 -23.38 22.23 -1.17
C ALA A 505 -23.99 20.95 -0.58
N ILE A 506 -23.81 20.76 0.72
CA ILE A 506 -24.24 19.60 1.48
C ILE A 506 -25.20 20.10 2.55
N VAL A 507 -26.44 19.63 2.51
CA VAL A 507 -27.49 20.01 3.44
C VAL A 507 -27.86 18.81 4.29
N PHE A 508 -27.85 18.96 5.61
CA PHE A 508 -28.19 17.90 6.55
C PHE A 508 -28.93 18.44 7.78
N TYR A 509 -29.59 17.56 8.51
CA TYR A 509 -30.34 17.91 9.73
C TYR A 509 -29.46 17.69 10.98
N ASP A 510 -29.18 18.78 11.66
CA ASP A 510 -28.45 18.78 12.94
C ASP A 510 -29.42 18.45 14.08
N ARG A 511 -29.51 17.16 14.44
CA ARG A 511 -30.50 16.63 15.40
C ARG A 511 -30.44 17.30 16.79
N PRO A 512 -29.27 17.43 17.46
CA PRO A 512 -29.18 18.04 18.78
C PRO A 512 -29.66 19.50 18.81
N ASN A 513 -29.42 20.24 17.72
CA ASN A 513 -29.78 21.65 17.64
C ASN A 513 -31.13 21.92 16.93
N HIS A 514 -31.75 20.85 16.42
CA HIS A 514 -32.99 20.95 15.62
C HIS A 514 -32.90 21.94 14.47
N GLN A 515 -31.76 21.93 13.74
CA GLN A 515 -31.48 22.89 12.69
C GLN A 515 -31.08 22.19 11.37
N ILE A 516 -31.50 22.79 10.27
CA ILE A 516 -31.00 22.42 8.95
C ILE A 516 -29.70 23.19 8.70
N ARG A 517 -28.61 22.46 8.45
CA ARG A 517 -27.29 23.02 8.14
C ARG A 517 -27.01 22.88 6.67
N ALA A 518 -26.38 23.87 6.08
CA ALA A 518 -25.88 23.81 4.71
C ALA A 518 -24.43 24.33 4.66
N TYR A 519 -23.52 23.44 4.25
CA TYR A 519 -22.11 23.77 4.11
C TYR A 519 -21.61 23.47 2.70
N SER A 520 -20.59 24.23 2.27
CA SER A 520 -19.78 23.82 1.13
C SER A 520 -18.97 22.56 1.50
N LYS A 521 -18.50 21.85 0.51
CA LYS A 521 -17.68 20.62 0.72
C LYS A 521 -16.54 20.81 1.73
N GLY A 522 -15.87 21.96 1.75
CA GLY A 522 -14.75 22.24 2.64
C GLY A 522 -15.14 22.87 3.98
N GLY A 523 -16.42 23.13 4.22
CA GLY A 523 -16.88 23.88 5.41
C GLY A 523 -16.49 25.35 5.42
N GLY A 524 -15.82 25.87 4.40
CA GLY A 524 -15.35 27.26 4.34
C GLY A 524 -16.50 28.25 4.46
N LYS A 525 -16.31 29.30 5.31
CA LYS A 525 -17.36 30.25 5.71
C LYS A 525 -18.00 30.96 4.52
N ASP A 526 -17.21 31.49 3.60
CA ASP A 526 -17.71 32.29 2.45
C ASP A 526 -18.58 31.45 1.50
N TYR A 527 -18.08 30.25 1.14
CA TYR A 527 -18.83 29.35 0.27
C TYR A 527 -20.06 28.74 0.97
N SER A 528 -20.00 28.49 2.26
CA SER A 528 -21.15 28.03 3.02
C SER A 528 -22.23 29.11 3.17
N GLN A 529 -21.84 30.38 3.34
CA GLN A 529 -22.75 31.51 3.32
C GLN A 529 -23.39 31.70 1.94
N LEU A 530 -22.61 31.61 0.88
CA LEU A 530 -23.12 31.67 -0.49
C LEU A 530 -24.09 30.52 -0.77
N ALA A 531 -23.78 29.31 -0.34
CA ALA A 531 -24.67 28.15 -0.45
C ALA A 531 -26.01 28.41 0.23
N ASN A 532 -26.02 28.90 1.48
CA ASN A 532 -27.23 29.22 2.21
C ASN A 532 -28.07 30.31 1.50
N GLN A 533 -27.42 31.39 1.02
CA GLN A 533 -28.11 32.45 0.28
C GLN A 533 -28.77 31.92 -1.00
N MET A 534 -28.08 31.07 -1.75
CA MET A 534 -28.59 30.51 -3.00
C MET A 534 -29.71 29.51 -2.78
N LEU A 535 -29.57 28.64 -1.78
CA LEU A 535 -30.61 27.68 -1.38
C LEU A 535 -31.90 28.42 -0.92
N LEU A 536 -31.75 29.44 -0.09
CA LEU A 536 -32.90 30.28 0.36
C LEU A 536 -33.59 30.94 -0.84
N LYS A 537 -32.84 31.49 -1.78
CA LYS A 537 -33.38 32.27 -2.90
C LYS A 537 -34.02 31.38 -3.98
N LEU A 538 -33.43 30.22 -4.32
CA LEU A 538 -33.81 29.43 -5.49
C LEU A 538 -34.52 28.13 -5.17
N VAL A 539 -34.31 27.55 -3.98
CA VAL A 539 -34.94 26.30 -3.53
C VAL A 539 -36.10 26.59 -2.58
N GLY A 540 -35.92 27.55 -1.67
CA GLY A 540 -36.82 27.88 -0.60
C GLY A 540 -36.63 27.02 0.65
N ILE A 541 -36.75 27.64 1.83
CA ILE A 541 -36.65 26.95 3.14
C ILE A 541 -37.72 25.88 3.26
N ASP A 542 -38.96 26.16 2.85
CA ASP A 542 -40.09 25.25 3.02
C ASP A 542 -39.88 23.89 2.37
N LYS A 543 -39.23 23.85 1.20
CA LYS A 543 -39.00 22.59 0.51
C LYS A 543 -37.99 21.70 1.24
N THR A 544 -36.94 22.31 1.77
CA THR A 544 -35.90 21.60 2.56
C THR A 544 -36.46 21.19 3.92
N ALA A 545 -37.26 22.07 4.57
CA ALA A 545 -37.93 21.77 5.83
C ALA A 545 -38.88 20.58 5.70
N ARG A 546 -39.76 20.57 4.68
CA ARG A 546 -40.65 19.43 4.41
C ARG A 546 -39.96 18.11 4.24
N PHE A 547 -38.75 18.11 3.67
CA PHE A 547 -37.95 16.89 3.55
C PHE A 547 -37.59 16.34 4.95
N TYR A 548 -37.18 17.20 5.88
CA TYR A 548 -36.77 16.80 7.23
C TYR A 548 -37.95 16.75 8.24
N GLU A 549 -39.20 17.06 7.85
CA GLU A 549 -40.38 16.73 8.63
C GLU A 549 -40.56 15.22 8.82
N GLU A 550 -40.08 14.41 7.86
CA GLU A 550 -40.06 12.95 7.97
C GLU A 550 -38.83 12.49 8.78
N PRO A 551 -38.97 11.87 9.97
CA PRO A 551 -37.85 11.40 10.79
C PRO A 551 -36.93 10.43 10.09
N SER A 552 -37.44 9.64 9.13
CA SER A 552 -36.65 8.72 8.28
C SER A 552 -35.60 9.43 7.42
N ASN A 553 -35.71 10.75 7.23
CA ASN A 553 -34.77 11.56 6.47
C ASN A 553 -33.69 12.26 7.33
N TRP A 554 -33.79 12.20 8.66
CA TRP A 554 -32.86 12.89 9.57
C TRP A 554 -31.41 12.36 9.43
N ASN A 555 -31.26 11.12 9.01
CA ASN A 555 -29.93 10.52 8.76
C ASN A 555 -29.53 10.59 7.28
N LYS A 556 -29.97 11.62 6.56
CA LYS A 556 -29.64 11.80 5.16
C LYS A 556 -29.16 13.21 4.89
N SER A 557 -28.24 13.33 3.93
CA SER A 557 -27.85 14.62 3.36
C SER A 557 -28.46 14.80 1.97
N ILE A 558 -28.81 16.04 1.64
CA ILE A 558 -29.20 16.46 0.30
C ILE A 558 -28.01 17.16 -0.34
N LEU A 559 -27.66 16.78 -1.55
CA LEU A 559 -26.53 17.32 -2.29
C LEU A 559 -26.99 18.20 -3.44
N PHE A 560 -26.42 19.40 -3.50
CA PHE A 560 -26.68 20.38 -4.56
C PHE A 560 -25.39 20.85 -5.21
N GLU A 561 -25.42 21.08 -6.52
CA GLU A 561 -24.40 21.89 -7.19
C GLU A 561 -24.92 23.32 -7.30
N ILE A 562 -24.14 24.28 -6.78
CA ILE A 562 -24.47 25.69 -6.80
C ILE A 562 -23.64 26.37 -7.87
N VAL A 563 -24.32 27.08 -8.76
CA VAL A 563 -23.74 27.89 -9.81
C VAL A 563 -24.11 29.35 -9.59
N GLU A 564 -23.10 30.18 -9.37
CA GLU A 564 -23.26 31.63 -9.22
C GLU A 564 -22.21 32.32 -10.13
N PRO A 565 -22.57 32.59 -11.39
CA PRO A 565 -21.60 32.99 -12.41
C PRO A 565 -20.97 34.36 -12.15
N LYS A 566 -21.59 35.24 -11.36
CA LYS A 566 -21.06 36.58 -11.05
C LYS A 566 -20.07 36.58 -9.88
N LYS A 567 -20.35 35.78 -8.86
CA LYS A 567 -19.52 35.74 -7.65
C LYS A 567 -18.45 34.63 -7.67
N ASP A 568 -18.72 33.52 -8.37
CA ASP A 568 -17.83 32.36 -8.50
C ASP A 568 -17.82 31.84 -9.94
N PRO A 569 -17.19 32.56 -10.87
CA PRO A 569 -17.12 32.15 -12.27
C PRO A 569 -16.29 30.87 -12.43
N HIS A 570 -16.90 29.85 -13.02
CA HIS A 570 -16.27 28.56 -13.33
C HIS A 570 -15.78 28.48 -14.78
N ILE A 571 -15.54 27.25 -15.28
CA ILE A 571 -15.07 27.02 -16.66
C ILE A 571 -16.24 27.08 -17.63
N VAL A 572 -17.37 26.48 -17.27
CA VAL A 572 -18.58 26.47 -18.11
C VAL A 572 -19.32 27.79 -17.97
N LYS A 573 -19.74 28.37 -19.10
CA LYS A 573 -20.52 29.59 -19.11
C LYS A 573 -21.96 29.32 -18.65
N TYR A 574 -22.44 30.14 -17.71
CA TYR A 574 -23.83 30.23 -17.29
C TYR A 574 -24.27 31.69 -17.27
N ASP A 575 -25.46 31.98 -17.75
CA ASP A 575 -25.98 33.32 -17.80
C ASP A 575 -26.63 33.74 -16.46
N GLU A 576 -27.24 32.79 -15.77
CA GLU A 576 -27.97 33.04 -14.53
C GLU A 576 -27.55 32.06 -13.41
N PRO A 577 -27.76 32.45 -12.13
CA PRO A 577 -27.51 31.57 -10.99
C PRO A 577 -28.47 30.37 -10.97
N HIS A 578 -27.95 29.20 -10.61
CA HIS A 578 -28.73 27.95 -10.48
C HIS A 578 -28.35 27.14 -9.25
N VAL A 579 -29.31 26.36 -8.76
CA VAL A 579 -29.12 25.34 -7.74
C VAL A 579 -29.64 24.00 -8.30
N TYR A 580 -28.72 23.10 -8.58
CA TYR A 580 -29.02 21.80 -9.18
C TYR A 580 -29.05 20.71 -8.09
N PRO A 581 -30.18 20.05 -7.85
CA PRO A 581 -30.20 18.88 -6.96
C PRO A 581 -29.47 17.72 -7.63
N LEU A 582 -28.61 17.04 -6.86
CA LEU A 582 -27.77 15.97 -7.36
C LEU A 582 -28.16 14.60 -6.82
N ALA A 583 -28.33 14.49 -5.51
CA ALA A 583 -28.64 13.23 -4.85
C ALA A 583 -29.14 13.45 -3.41
N VAL A 584 -29.70 12.41 -2.85
CA VAL A 584 -29.85 12.19 -1.40
C VAL A 584 -28.92 11.06 -1.01
N ILE A 585 -28.24 11.16 0.12
CA ILE A 585 -27.22 10.21 0.56
C ILE A 585 -27.37 9.93 2.06
N ASN A 586 -27.19 8.67 2.49
CA ASN A 586 -27.20 8.30 3.90
C ASN A 586 -25.99 8.86 4.65
N ASN A 587 -26.18 9.37 5.86
CA ASN A 587 -25.13 9.91 6.73
C ASN A 587 -24.49 8.78 7.54
N ASP A 588 -23.76 7.91 6.87
CA ASP A 588 -22.94 6.85 7.43
C ASP A 588 -21.64 6.70 6.60
N MET A 589 -20.73 5.84 7.00
CA MET A 589 -19.48 5.63 6.27
C MET A 589 -19.69 4.94 4.91
N ASN A 590 -20.78 4.20 4.73
CA ASN A 590 -21.13 3.57 3.44
C ASN A 590 -21.63 4.59 2.43
N GLY A 591 -22.29 5.67 2.89
CA GLY A 591 -22.76 6.75 2.05
C GLY A 591 -23.58 6.27 0.85
N GLN A 592 -24.56 5.40 1.11
CA GLN A 592 -25.41 4.86 0.07
C GLN A 592 -26.29 5.95 -0.53
N LEU A 593 -26.34 6.00 -1.85
CA LEU A 593 -27.18 6.94 -2.58
C LEU A 593 -28.65 6.50 -2.56
N ASP A 594 -29.53 7.43 -2.25
CA ASP A 594 -30.99 7.26 -2.33
C ASP A 594 -31.56 8.09 -3.49
N LEU A 595 -31.35 7.61 -4.70
CA LEU A 595 -31.82 8.28 -5.92
C LEU A 595 -33.33 8.30 -6.04
N ALA A 596 -34.03 7.33 -5.45
CA ALA A 596 -35.51 7.30 -5.46
C ALA A 596 -36.09 8.44 -4.62
N THR A 597 -35.53 8.66 -3.43
CA THR A 597 -35.89 9.79 -2.60
C THR A 597 -35.50 11.13 -3.23
N ALA A 598 -34.31 11.19 -3.86
CA ALA A 598 -33.87 12.37 -4.59
C ALA A 598 -34.81 12.72 -5.76
N GLU A 599 -35.30 11.72 -6.48
CA GLU A 599 -36.30 11.91 -7.54
C GLU A 599 -37.62 12.40 -6.97
N LYS A 600 -38.16 11.71 -5.93
CA LYS A 600 -39.44 12.03 -5.31
C LYS A 600 -39.51 13.47 -4.84
N TYR A 601 -38.47 13.98 -4.16
CA TYR A 601 -38.50 15.32 -3.56
C TYR A 601 -37.88 16.42 -4.41
N TRP A 602 -36.92 16.07 -5.31
CA TRP A 602 -36.05 17.02 -5.96
C TRP A 602 -36.04 16.95 -7.50
N ASP A 603 -36.76 15.98 -8.11
CA ASP A 603 -36.89 15.83 -9.56
C ASP A 603 -35.52 15.76 -10.27
N ILE A 604 -34.62 14.93 -9.74
CA ILE A 604 -33.24 14.83 -10.29
C ILE A 604 -33.21 14.28 -11.72
N ASN A 605 -34.21 13.49 -12.13
CA ASN A 605 -34.29 12.91 -13.46
C ASN A 605 -34.47 13.99 -14.55
N ARG A 606 -34.84 15.23 -14.21
CA ARG A 606 -34.78 16.37 -15.11
C ARG A 606 -33.41 16.57 -15.76
N TRP A 607 -32.34 16.13 -15.06
CA TRP A 607 -30.96 16.25 -15.51
C TRP A 607 -30.38 14.93 -16.03
N LEU A 608 -31.21 13.90 -16.20
CA LEU A 608 -30.85 12.64 -16.81
C LEU A 608 -30.63 12.85 -18.31
N ALA A 609 -29.39 12.69 -18.77
CA ALA A 609 -29.07 12.79 -20.19
C ALA A 609 -29.53 11.53 -20.96
N PHE A 610 -29.22 10.34 -20.43
CA PHE A 610 -29.64 9.07 -21.01
C PHE A 610 -29.40 7.91 -20.04
N THR A 611 -29.90 6.72 -20.42
CA THR A 611 -29.59 5.42 -19.78
C THR A 611 -28.96 4.50 -20.80
N ALA A 612 -27.97 3.67 -20.38
CA ALA A 612 -27.33 2.67 -21.23
C ALA A 612 -27.34 1.30 -20.54
N ASN A 613 -27.61 0.24 -21.30
CA ASN A 613 -27.77 -1.11 -20.78
C ASN A 613 -26.51 -1.98 -20.96
N ASN A 614 -25.50 -1.50 -21.66
CA ASN A 614 -24.21 -2.16 -21.88
C ASN A 614 -23.12 -1.13 -22.20
N GLU A 615 -21.87 -1.58 -22.26
CA GLU A 615 -20.70 -0.72 -22.46
C GLU A 615 -20.69 -0.05 -23.84
N ASP A 616 -20.96 -0.78 -24.91
CA ASP A 616 -20.92 -0.23 -26.27
C ASP A 616 -21.99 0.85 -26.47
N GLY A 617 -23.19 0.60 -25.98
CA GLY A 617 -24.26 1.59 -25.98
C GLY A 617 -23.94 2.81 -25.13
N LEU A 618 -23.22 2.63 -24.03
CA LEU A 618 -22.77 3.75 -23.20
C LEU A 618 -21.73 4.60 -23.95
N ARG A 619 -20.73 3.98 -24.60
CA ARG A 619 -19.72 4.67 -25.42
C ARG A 619 -20.36 5.52 -26.51
N THR A 620 -21.20 4.90 -27.32
CA THR A 620 -21.90 5.58 -28.41
C THR A 620 -22.72 6.77 -27.92
N LYS A 621 -23.44 6.60 -26.80
CA LYS A 621 -24.27 7.67 -26.22
C LYS A 621 -23.45 8.81 -25.62
N ILE A 622 -22.29 8.53 -25.03
CA ILE A 622 -21.37 9.56 -24.53
C ILE A 622 -20.87 10.41 -25.71
N GLU A 623 -20.41 9.77 -26.79
CA GLU A 623 -19.90 10.46 -27.97
C GLU A 623 -20.98 11.35 -28.61
N GLN A 624 -22.19 10.83 -28.80
CA GLN A 624 -23.30 11.60 -29.33
C GLN A 624 -23.67 12.78 -28.40
N TRP A 625 -23.74 12.53 -27.09
CA TRP A 625 -24.05 13.58 -26.12
C TRP A 625 -23.01 14.68 -26.10
N GLU A 626 -21.71 14.36 -26.22
CA GLU A 626 -20.64 15.38 -26.30
C GLU A 626 -20.76 16.21 -27.57
N GLN A 627 -21.12 15.62 -28.72
CA GLN A 627 -21.35 16.37 -29.95
C GLN A 627 -22.52 17.37 -29.81
N ASP A 628 -23.60 16.95 -29.13
CA ASP A 628 -24.78 17.79 -28.91
C ASP A 628 -24.56 18.86 -27.82
N ASN A 629 -23.58 18.62 -26.90
CA ASN A 629 -23.32 19.46 -25.72
C ASN A 629 -21.81 19.79 -25.55
N PRO A 630 -21.13 20.29 -26.57
CA PRO A 630 -19.67 20.35 -26.61
C PRO A 630 -19.04 21.26 -25.55
N THR A 631 -19.75 22.27 -25.03
CA THR A 631 -19.25 23.26 -24.08
C THR A 631 -19.64 23.02 -22.62
N LEU A 632 -20.32 21.91 -22.32
CA LEU A 632 -20.61 21.52 -20.94
C LEU A 632 -19.43 20.81 -20.25
N GLU A 633 -19.47 20.67 -18.93
CA GLU A 633 -18.40 20.00 -18.19
C GLU A 633 -18.30 18.52 -18.53
N GLY A 634 -19.44 17.80 -18.57
CA GLY A 634 -19.47 16.37 -18.82
C GLY A 634 -20.68 15.66 -18.23
N LEU A 635 -20.50 14.41 -17.87
CA LEU A 635 -21.50 13.51 -17.30
C LEU A 635 -21.02 12.90 -15.99
N VAL A 636 -21.96 12.58 -15.11
CA VAL A 636 -21.78 11.66 -13.98
C VAL A 636 -22.52 10.38 -14.29
N LEU A 637 -21.79 9.26 -14.28
CA LEU A 637 -22.27 7.94 -14.65
C LEU A 637 -22.56 7.14 -13.38
N TYR A 638 -23.81 6.80 -13.16
CA TYR A 638 -24.26 6.00 -12.02
C TYR A 638 -24.49 4.56 -12.50
N GLY A 639 -23.54 3.70 -12.23
CA GLY A 639 -23.63 2.27 -12.44
C GLY A 639 -24.16 1.53 -11.20
N GLN A 640 -24.41 0.23 -11.33
CA GLN A 640 -24.85 -0.59 -10.19
C GLN A 640 -23.72 -0.77 -9.15
N ASN A 641 -22.47 -0.87 -9.60
CA ASN A 641 -21.31 -1.14 -8.73
C ASN A 641 -20.63 0.14 -8.25
N LYS A 642 -20.54 1.18 -9.09
CA LYS A 642 -19.82 2.42 -8.78
C LYS A 642 -20.26 3.59 -9.63
N MET A 643 -19.74 4.76 -9.26
CA MET A 643 -19.88 6.00 -10.01
C MET A 643 -18.57 6.35 -10.71
N LEU A 644 -18.67 6.83 -11.94
CA LEU A 644 -17.57 7.46 -12.68
C LEU A 644 -18.00 8.83 -13.21
N LYS A 645 -17.05 9.61 -13.65
CA LYS A 645 -17.31 10.86 -14.38
C LYS A 645 -16.62 10.85 -15.73
N TYR A 646 -17.31 11.42 -16.69
CA TYR A 646 -16.80 11.75 -18.00
C TYR A 646 -16.71 13.27 -18.11
N LYS A 647 -15.64 13.78 -18.71
CA LYS A 647 -15.46 15.19 -18.98
C LYS A 647 -15.24 15.42 -20.46
N THR A 648 -15.85 16.51 -20.99
CA THR A 648 -15.71 16.85 -22.40
C THR A 648 -14.30 17.31 -22.74
N LYS A 649 -13.92 17.15 -24.00
CA LYS A 649 -12.65 17.67 -24.53
C LYS A 649 -12.52 19.20 -24.35
N PHE A 650 -13.63 19.91 -24.55
CA PHE A 650 -13.70 21.34 -24.26
C PHE A 650 -13.31 21.68 -22.83
N TYR A 651 -13.92 21.00 -21.86
CA TYR A 651 -13.66 21.27 -20.45
C TYR A 651 -12.18 21.01 -20.07
N HIS A 652 -11.58 19.95 -20.60
CA HIS A 652 -10.16 19.68 -20.38
C HIS A 652 -9.26 20.76 -20.94
N LYS A 653 -9.47 21.18 -22.23
CA LYS A 653 -8.72 22.27 -22.85
C LYS A 653 -8.88 23.59 -22.08
N ALA A 654 -10.09 23.95 -21.73
CA ALA A 654 -10.38 25.17 -20.99
C ALA A 654 -9.75 25.16 -19.59
N LYS A 655 -9.72 24.01 -18.90
CA LYS A 655 -9.06 23.83 -17.60
C LYS A 655 -7.54 24.00 -17.72
N GLU A 656 -6.92 23.44 -18.74
CA GLU A 656 -5.49 23.61 -19.02
C GLU A 656 -5.17 25.09 -19.29
N LEU A 657 -5.95 25.77 -20.14
CA LEU A 657 -5.80 27.19 -20.45
C LEU A 657 -5.94 28.03 -19.18
N ARG A 658 -6.98 27.82 -18.37
CA ARG A 658 -7.19 28.56 -17.12
C ARG A 658 -5.99 28.43 -16.19
N GLY A 659 -5.47 27.22 -16.06
CA GLY A 659 -4.27 26.97 -15.27
C GLY A 659 -3.03 27.63 -15.89
N ALA A 660 -2.91 27.75 -17.22
CA ALA A 660 -1.80 28.37 -17.92
C ALA A 660 -1.77 29.89 -17.77
N LEU A 661 -2.90 30.55 -17.92
CA LEU A 661 -3.00 32.00 -17.76
C LEU A 661 -2.76 32.45 -16.31
N GLY A 662 -3.09 31.61 -15.31
CA GLY A 662 -2.88 31.89 -13.88
C GLY A 662 -1.43 31.70 -13.39
N ASN A 663 -0.53 31.05 -14.15
CA ASN A 663 0.78 30.62 -13.65
C ASN A 663 1.90 30.82 -14.68
N LYS A 664 2.49 31.98 -14.73
CA LYS A 664 3.44 32.46 -15.77
C LYS A 664 4.82 31.74 -15.85
N HIS A 665 5.18 30.86 -14.92
CA HIS A 665 6.59 30.39 -14.78
C HIS A 665 6.83 28.88 -14.79
N LYS A 666 5.85 28.01 -15.09
CA LYS A 666 6.09 26.55 -15.15
C LYS A 666 6.10 26.05 -16.59
N LYS A 667 7.17 25.32 -16.98
CA LYS A 667 7.14 24.45 -18.17
C LYS A 667 5.94 23.50 -18.06
N ARG A 668 5.07 23.46 -19.10
CA ARG A 668 3.82 22.72 -19.09
C ARG A 668 3.85 21.61 -20.11
N HIS A 669 3.33 20.46 -19.71
CA HIS A 669 2.89 19.44 -20.65
C HIS A 669 1.41 19.68 -20.95
N TRP A 670 1.07 19.73 -22.23
CA TRP A 670 -0.28 19.88 -22.72
C TRP A 670 -0.84 18.49 -23.04
N TYR A 671 -1.77 18.02 -22.22
CA TYR A 671 -2.35 16.69 -22.39
C TYR A 671 -3.55 16.67 -23.33
N TYR A 672 -4.25 17.80 -23.43
CA TYR A 672 -5.51 17.91 -24.17
C TYR A 672 -5.45 18.93 -25.33
N GLY A 673 -4.28 19.41 -25.68
CA GLY A 673 -4.05 20.26 -26.87
C GLY A 673 -4.54 21.70 -26.70
N ALA A 674 -4.36 22.28 -25.50
CA ALA A 674 -4.70 23.69 -25.27
C ALA A 674 -3.57 24.68 -25.63
N GLU A 675 -2.43 24.20 -26.14
CA GLU A 675 -1.28 25.04 -26.53
C GLU A 675 -1.64 26.07 -27.56
N GLN A 676 -2.44 25.73 -28.56
CA GLN A 676 -2.88 26.69 -29.62
C GLN A 676 -3.76 27.78 -29.04
N TRP A 677 -4.62 27.45 -28.05
CA TRP A 677 -5.43 28.43 -27.34
C TRP A 677 -4.56 29.38 -26.51
N TYR A 678 -3.54 28.83 -25.85
CA TYR A 678 -2.58 29.63 -25.09
C TYR A 678 -1.78 30.58 -25.98
N ASP A 679 -1.24 30.10 -27.09
CA ASP A 679 -0.50 30.91 -28.07
C ASP A 679 -1.36 32.05 -28.64
N TYR A 680 -2.64 31.79 -28.93
CA TYR A 680 -3.59 32.79 -29.33
C TYR A 680 -3.75 33.88 -28.28
N CYS A 681 -3.91 33.51 -27.01
CA CYS A 681 -4.02 34.44 -25.89
C CYS A 681 -2.74 35.25 -25.70
N GLU A 682 -1.58 34.58 -25.73
CA GLU A 682 -0.27 35.22 -25.55
C GLU A 682 -0.01 36.31 -26.63
N LYS A 683 -0.24 35.99 -27.91
CA LYS A 683 -0.09 36.95 -29.04
C LYS A 683 -0.99 38.18 -28.93
N ARG A 684 -2.11 38.07 -28.20
CA ARG A 684 -3.09 39.19 -28.00
C ARG A 684 -3.00 39.85 -26.64
N GLY A 685 -2.06 39.42 -25.80
CA GLY A 685 -1.88 39.96 -24.45
C GLY A 685 -3.01 39.60 -23.47
N ILE A 686 -3.81 38.56 -23.77
CA ILE A 686 -4.88 38.09 -22.89
C ILE A 686 -4.24 37.36 -21.71
N ARG A 687 -4.50 37.81 -20.49
CA ARG A 687 -3.86 37.31 -19.26
C ARG A 687 -4.84 36.70 -18.29
N GLU A 688 -6.13 36.85 -18.49
CA GLU A 688 -7.16 36.34 -17.60
C GLU A 688 -8.08 35.38 -18.36
N PHE A 689 -8.43 34.33 -17.67
CA PHE A 689 -9.37 33.31 -18.16
C PHE A 689 -10.80 33.81 -17.93
N THR A 690 -11.65 33.71 -18.97
CA THR A 690 -13.10 33.83 -18.84
C THR A 690 -13.79 32.68 -19.55
N PRO A 691 -15.02 32.27 -19.12
CA PRO A 691 -15.79 31.27 -19.84
C PRO A 691 -16.08 31.63 -21.30
N ASP A 692 -16.37 32.92 -21.56
CA ASP A 692 -16.60 33.46 -22.91
C ASP A 692 -15.38 33.29 -23.81
N LEU A 693 -14.18 33.50 -23.28
CA LEU A 693 -12.93 33.29 -24.01
C LEU A 693 -12.80 31.80 -24.43
N ALA A 694 -13.07 30.89 -23.52
CA ALA A 694 -12.98 29.46 -23.82
C ALA A 694 -13.99 29.01 -24.89
N VAL A 695 -15.24 29.47 -24.80
CA VAL A 695 -16.26 29.21 -25.81
C VAL A 695 -15.87 29.76 -27.16
N GLY A 696 -15.36 31.01 -27.21
CA GLY A 696 -14.90 31.63 -28.45
C GLY A 696 -13.74 30.87 -29.12
N LEU A 697 -12.77 30.40 -28.33
CA LEU A 697 -11.66 29.58 -28.81
C LEU A 697 -12.13 28.21 -29.35
N HIS A 698 -13.07 27.59 -28.68
CA HIS A 698 -13.67 26.33 -29.11
C HIS A 698 -14.40 26.49 -30.46
N MET A 699 -15.18 27.53 -30.62
CA MET A 699 -15.88 27.82 -31.89
C MET A 699 -14.90 28.06 -33.06
N MET A 700 -13.75 28.70 -32.80
CA MET A 700 -12.69 28.85 -33.81
C MET A 700 -12.08 27.49 -34.21
N ASP A 701 -11.85 26.59 -33.27
CA ASP A 701 -11.38 25.22 -33.57
C ASP A 701 -12.34 24.49 -34.51
N MET A 702 -13.65 24.57 -34.24
CA MET A 702 -14.67 23.93 -35.09
C MET A 702 -14.65 24.48 -36.54
N ILE A 703 -14.57 25.79 -36.73
CA ILE A 703 -14.49 26.40 -38.05
C ILE A 703 -13.25 25.93 -38.83
N VAL A 704 -12.11 25.82 -38.15
CA VAL A 704 -10.87 25.31 -38.76
C VAL A 704 -10.95 23.85 -39.12
N ALA A 705 -11.70 23.04 -38.37
CA ALA A 705 -11.93 21.64 -38.66
C ALA A 705 -12.80 21.45 -39.89
N ASP A 706 -13.92 22.17 -40.00
CA ASP A 706 -14.82 22.14 -41.16
C ASP A 706 -14.11 22.56 -42.45
N ASP A 707 -13.24 23.58 -42.38
CA ASP A 707 -12.43 24.03 -43.53
C ASP A 707 -11.39 22.97 -43.98
N LYS A 708 -10.92 22.14 -43.09
CA LYS A 708 -10.00 21.02 -43.41
C LYS A 708 -10.71 19.82 -44.03
N GLU A 709 -11.92 19.51 -43.61
CA GLU A 709 -12.74 18.46 -44.21
C GLU A 709 -13.24 18.85 -45.59
N SER A 710 -13.70 20.07 -45.77
CA SER A 710 -14.13 20.58 -47.07
C SER A 710 -13.01 20.66 -48.13
N LYS A 711 -11.73 20.64 -47.69
CA LYS A 711 -10.54 20.60 -48.56
C LYS A 711 -10.05 19.17 -48.84
N LYS A 712 -10.48 18.16 -48.06
CA LYS A 712 -10.18 16.75 -48.34
C LYS A 712 -11.13 16.13 -49.38
N ASP A 713 -12.32 16.68 -49.52
CA ASP A 713 -13.34 16.23 -50.48
C ASP A 713 -13.25 16.97 -51.83
N LYS A 714 -12.23 17.78 -52.05
CA LYS A 714 -11.83 18.40 -53.31
C LYS A 714 -10.44 17.92 -53.74
#